data_62894db38b5fbde988484f2f501453f2
#
_entry.id   62894db38b5fbde988484f2f501453f2
#
_cell.length_a   1.000
_cell.length_b   1.000
_cell.length_c   1.000
_cell.angle_alpha   90.00
_cell.angle_beta   90.00
_cell.angle_gamma   90.00
#
_symmetry.space_group_name_H-M   'P 1'
#
loop_
_entity.id
_entity.type
_entity.pdbx_description
1 polymer ?
#
loop_
_entity_poly.entity_id
_entity_poly.type
_entity_poly.pdbx_seq_one_letter_code
_entity_poly.pdbx_strand_id
1 'polypeptide(L)'
;MLKTYTTIFFIFAAAINASAQTKRSSAKRDTVTHLQTVTVKGYLSEQPVISVPASVSVLGAAQLKLQPDNSFVSALNTVPGIRAEERSPGSYRLSIRGSLLRSPFGVRDVKVYFDEIPLTDAGGNTYLNAIDIAAVPGIEILKGPDGSLFGANSGGVVLLSPINRYADSSYRSVGINTGSYGLFHEKANIQQQFGKNLLSINQSYQAYQGYRQNSNMSRNYIQLADKWNYSGKNQLRFLGLYSDLAYETPGGLNLAQFTANPRQARQPTAVVPGAIQQHIGITTSMYLGGLVNEYHFNDRIRNVLAVFGNHVDFANPFITNFEQRSENTYGFRTYFELAGLPHENINWKINLGMEWQQTNSRISNYGNNRGVKDTTQTSDDIHSNQHSIFARYSADMFKRLHLEAALSLNWYGYDFKNIYPLNQTGFTNRNFDPQLMPRLALSYQVTNDFIWRASVSRGYSTPTTAEVRPTDNIVNTALQAQYGWNYETGFRLRNQDETMFLDASVFYYRISNAIVRRLNANETEHYINAGGTNQPGFELSFTDWLIHPNHTHFVRGLQFNESYTYSKFTFRDYADATTSYAGNNLTGVPRQVFVTSLQIRFPQYISLFGQHNYTAKIPLNDGNTVYAAHYNLLQAKASWQPVIGRKTRLEFYAGADNILNEKYSLGNDLNAVGNRYYNASPLRNYTVGMGVVF
;
A
#
# COMPACT_ATOMS: atom_id res chain seq x y z
N MET A 1 -22.15 21.09 -15.05
CA MET A 1 -20.83 20.67 -14.48
C MET A 1 -19.62 21.17 -15.25
N LEU A 2 -19.62 21.26 -16.59
CA LEU A 2 -18.44 21.74 -17.35
C LEU A 2 -18.01 23.20 -17.10
N LYS A 3 -18.93 24.08 -16.73
CA LYS A 3 -18.64 25.52 -16.50
C LYS A 3 -17.86 25.84 -15.20
N THR A 4 -17.92 25.00 -14.19
CA THR A 4 -17.26 25.23 -12.89
C THR A 4 -15.77 24.87 -12.94
N TYR A 5 -15.39 23.92 -13.77
CA TYR A 5 -13.99 23.48 -13.91
C TYR A 5 -13.11 24.47 -14.69
N THR A 6 -13.68 25.18 -15.65
CA THR A 6 -12.94 26.19 -16.43
C THR A 6 -12.50 27.38 -15.57
N THR A 7 -13.25 27.72 -14.53
CA THR A 7 -12.95 28.86 -13.64
C THR A 7 -11.79 28.51 -12.68
N ILE A 8 -11.66 27.26 -12.22
CA ILE A 8 -10.56 26.83 -11.35
C ILE A 8 -9.24 26.77 -12.12
N PHE A 9 -9.27 26.36 -13.38
CA PHE A 9 -8.09 26.32 -14.26
C PHE A 9 -7.53 27.73 -14.52
N PHE A 10 -8.39 28.74 -14.70
CA PHE A 10 -7.96 30.12 -14.91
C PHE A 10 -7.41 30.82 -13.65
N ILE A 11 -7.89 30.47 -12.46
CA ILE A 11 -7.35 30.97 -11.19
C ILE A 11 -5.96 30.44 -10.92
N PHE A 12 -5.69 29.18 -11.30
CA PHE A 12 -4.36 28.57 -11.20
C PHE A 12 -3.35 29.18 -12.18
N ALA A 13 -3.77 29.53 -13.40
CA ALA A 13 -2.92 30.17 -14.41
C ALA A 13 -2.53 31.61 -14.04
N ALA A 14 -3.39 32.35 -13.29
CA ALA A 14 -3.12 33.71 -12.86
C ALA A 14 -2.11 33.81 -11.69
N ALA A 15 -1.97 32.79 -10.89
CA ALA A 15 -1.00 32.72 -9.78
C ALA A 15 0.46 32.53 -10.23
N ILE A 16 0.71 32.22 -11.51
CA ILE A 16 2.03 31.90 -12.06
C ILE A 16 2.91 33.14 -12.28
N ASN A 17 2.33 34.34 -12.33
CA ASN A 17 3.07 35.54 -12.75
C ASN A 17 3.69 36.39 -11.63
N ALA A 18 3.60 36.03 -10.39
CA ALA A 18 4.02 36.88 -9.27
C ALA A 18 5.20 36.32 -8.45
N SER A 19 6.34 35.99 -9.05
CA SER A 19 7.61 35.84 -8.28
C SER A 19 8.82 35.58 -9.18
N ALA A 20 9.31 36.58 -9.85
CA ALA A 20 10.62 36.55 -10.51
C ALA A 20 11.55 37.59 -9.88
N GLN A 21 12.12 37.27 -8.72
CA GLN A 21 13.38 37.88 -8.27
C GLN A 21 13.87 37.22 -6.97
N THR A 22 14.84 36.30 -7.02
CA THR A 22 15.80 36.10 -5.93
C THR A 22 17.09 35.44 -6.43
N LYS A 23 18.17 35.81 -5.76
CA LYS A 23 19.59 35.67 -6.09
C LYS A 23 20.07 34.25 -6.42
N ARG A 24 20.99 34.20 -7.41
CA ARG A 24 21.75 33.01 -7.84
C ARG A 24 22.64 32.44 -6.74
N SER A 25 22.51 31.15 -6.48
CA SER A 25 23.59 30.30 -6.00
C SER A 25 23.92 29.31 -7.12
N SER A 26 25.15 29.32 -7.58
CA SER A 26 25.66 28.38 -8.58
C SER A 26 25.98 27.05 -7.88
N ALA A 27 25.03 26.13 -7.86
CA ALA A 27 25.29 24.76 -7.46
C ALA A 27 26.08 24.06 -8.60
N LYS A 28 27.29 23.55 -8.30
CA LYS A 28 28.04 22.62 -9.15
C LYS A 28 27.12 21.41 -9.40
N ARG A 29 26.86 21.10 -10.68
CA ARG A 29 26.22 19.86 -11.07
C ARG A 29 27.18 18.72 -10.77
N ASP A 30 26.85 17.96 -9.75
CA ASP A 30 27.52 16.70 -9.47
C ASP A 30 27.03 15.68 -10.50
N THR A 31 27.95 15.16 -11.32
CA THR A 31 27.65 14.32 -12.50
C THR A 31 27.76 12.83 -12.18
N VAL A 32 27.98 12.46 -10.94
CA VAL A 32 28.01 11.06 -10.51
C VAL A 32 26.70 10.76 -9.80
N THR A 33 25.79 10.06 -10.48
CA THR A 33 24.62 9.47 -9.84
C THR A 33 25.06 8.20 -9.10
N HIS A 34 25.65 8.37 -7.92
CA HIS A 34 25.67 7.30 -6.93
C HIS A 34 24.20 6.87 -6.72
N LEU A 35 23.94 5.58 -6.53
CA LEU A 35 22.70 5.15 -5.88
C LEU A 35 22.73 5.90 -4.54
N GLN A 36 21.95 6.99 -4.43
CA GLN A 36 21.88 7.78 -3.20
C GLN A 36 21.66 6.78 -2.08
N THR A 37 22.40 6.90 -0.98
CA THR A 37 22.22 6.04 0.18
C THR A 37 20.75 6.09 0.58
N VAL A 38 19.97 5.10 0.13
CA VAL A 38 18.53 5.06 0.39
C VAL A 38 18.36 4.88 1.88
N THR A 39 17.69 5.83 2.51
CA THR A 39 17.39 5.78 3.95
C THR A 39 15.93 5.41 4.17
N VAL A 40 15.65 4.75 5.29
CA VAL A 40 14.31 4.43 5.78
C VAL A 40 14.08 5.11 7.12
N LYS A 41 12.83 5.49 7.38
CA LYS A 41 12.36 6.03 8.66
C LYS A 41 11.48 5.08 9.45
N GLY A 42 11.10 3.96 8.85
CA GLY A 42 10.15 3.01 9.43
C GLY A 42 10.51 2.51 10.83
N TYR A 43 11.78 2.60 11.23
CA TYR A 43 12.21 2.18 12.56
C TYR A 43 12.45 3.37 13.52
N LEU A 44 11.59 4.42 13.42
CA LEU A 44 11.58 5.62 14.29
C LEU A 44 12.84 6.49 14.21
N SER A 45 13.84 6.09 13.44
CA SER A 45 15.06 6.82 13.15
C SER A 45 15.47 6.65 11.71
N GLU A 46 16.05 7.68 11.12
CA GLU A 46 16.57 7.58 9.76
C GLU A 46 17.81 6.68 9.73
N GLN A 47 17.76 5.62 8.91
CA GLN A 47 18.81 4.62 8.80
C GLN A 47 19.09 4.29 7.33
N PRO A 48 20.34 4.10 6.91
CA PRO A 48 20.64 3.58 5.58
C PRO A 48 20.05 2.18 5.41
N VAL A 49 19.35 1.92 4.29
CA VAL A 49 18.75 0.60 3.99
C VAL A 49 19.76 -0.53 4.15
N ILE A 50 21.02 -0.28 3.77
CA ILE A 50 22.08 -1.30 3.82
C ILE A 50 22.30 -1.88 5.22
N SER A 51 22.14 -1.10 6.29
CA SER A 51 22.39 -1.49 7.68
C SER A 51 21.14 -1.95 8.44
N VAL A 52 19.94 -1.72 7.91
CA VAL A 52 18.69 -2.08 8.59
C VAL A 52 18.58 -3.59 8.80
N PRO A 53 18.36 -4.09 10.04
CA PRO A 53 18.30 -5.52 10.32
C PRO A 53 16.93 -6.12 10.05
N ALA A 54 16.34 -5.80 8.89
CA ALA A 54 15.02 -6.26 8.46
C ALA A 54 14.88 -6.27 6.94
N SER A 55 13.88 -6.97 6.43
CA SER A 55 13.50 -6.91 5.02
C SER A 55 12.69 -5.64 4.76
N VAL A 56 13.32 -4.67 4.12
CA VAL A 56 12.73 -3.37 3.80
C VAL A 56 12.90 -3.08 2.32
N SER A 57 11.89 -2.50 1.71
CA SER A 57 11.97 -2.00 0.34
C SER A 57 11.53 -0.54 0.28
N VAL A 58 12.18 0.25 -0.56
CA VAL A 58 11.86 1.66 -0.77
C VAL A 58 11.60 1.88 -2.25
N LEU A 59 10.45 2.46 -2.58
CA LEU A 59 10.12 2.94 -3.89
C LEU A 59 10.19 4.47 -3.89
N GLY A 60 11.21 5.02 -4.49
CA GLY A 60 11.39 6.46 -4.62
C GLY A 60 10.69 7.03 -5.87
N ALA A 61 10.58 8.36 -5.96
CA ALA A 61 9.91 9.05 -7.05
C ALA A 61 10.41 8.64 -8.45
N ALA A 62 11.71 8.36 -8.60
CA ALA A 62 12.29 7.93 -9.86
C ALA A 62 11.76 6.55 -10.31
N GLN A 63 11.63 5.61 -9.39
CA GLN A 63 11.08 4.27 -9.65
C GLN A 63 9.57 4.33 -9.91
N LEU A 64 8.83 5.11 -9.11
CA LEU A 64 7.40 5.32 -9.30
C LEU A 64 7.07 5.92 -10.67
N LYS A 65 7.89 6.84 -11.17
CA LYS A 65 7.74 7.43 -12.53
C LYS A 65 7.93 6.45 -13.69
N LEU A 66 8.59 5.32 -13.49
CA LEU A 66 8.73 4.29 -14.53
C LEU A 66 7.42 3.52 -14.74
N GLN A 67 6.62 3.39 -13.70
CA GLN A 67 5.36 2.65 -13.69
C GLN A 67 4.18 3.50 -14.22
N PRO A 68 3.07 2.88 -14.64
CA PRO A 68 1.80 3.57 -14.82
C PRO A 68 1.35 4.24 -13.51
N ASP A 69 0.90 5.48 -13.59
CA ASP A 69 0.50 6.28 -12.44
C ASP A 69 -1.03 6.32 -12.20
N ASN A 70 -1.75 5.37 -12.76
CA ASN A 70 -3.19 5.22 -12.58
C ASN A 70 -3.58 4.40 -11.34
N SER A 71 -2.65 3.59 -10.79
CA SER A 71 -2.88 2.82 -9.56
C SER A 71 -1.56 2.45 -8.85
N PHE A 72 -1.65 2.06 -7.57
CA PHE A 72 -0.51 1.54 -6.81
C PHE A 72 -0.05 0.14 -7.29
N VAL A 73 -0.89 -0.58 -8.02
CA VAL A 73 -0.71 -2.01 -8.30
C VAL A 73 0.60 -2.30 -9.05
N SER A 74 0.87 -1.59 -10.14
CA SER A 74 2.07 -1.82 -10.93
C SER A 74 3.35 -1.54 -10.15
N ALA A 75 3.38 -0.43 -9.39
CA ALA A 75 4.54 -0.05 -8.60
C ALA A 75 4.80 -1.03 -7.44
N LEU A 76 3.77 -1.41 -6.68
CA LEU A 76 3.91 -2.32 -5.55
C LEU A 76 4.34 -3.72 -5.99
N ASN A 77 3.86 -4.20 -7.14
CA ASN A 77 4.24 -5.51 -7.67
C ASN A 77 5.70 -5.60 -8.16
N THR A 78 6.47 -4.51 -8.20
CA THR A 78 7.92 -4.56 -8.44
C THR A 78 8.71 -4.98 -7.21
N VAL A 79 8.09 -5.01 -6.04
CA VAL A 79 8.73 -5.32 -4.76
C VAL A 79 8.58 -6.81 -4.44
N PRO A 80 9.67 -7.56 -4.16
CA PRO A 80 9.56 -8.97 -3.83
C PRO A 80 8.79 -9.19 -2.53
N GLY A 81 7.94 -10.23 -2.50
CA GLY A 81 7.07 -10.54 -1.36
C GLY A 81 5.77 -9.75 -1.32
N ILE A 82 5.57 -8.79 -2.23
CA ILE A 82 4.34 -8.00 -2.34
C ILE A 82 3.48 -8.53 -3.49
N ARG A 83 2.18 -8.57 -3.24
CA ARG A 83 1.17 -8.78 -4.27
C ARG A 83 0.05 -7.76 -4.11
N ALA A 84 -0.03 -6.85 -5.02
CA ALA A 84 -1.13 -5.92 -5.20
C ALA A 84 -2.02 -6.42 -6.33
N GLU A 85 -3.31 -6.43 -6.12
CA GLU A 85 -4.30 -6.91 -7.07
C GLU A 85 -5.39 -5.87 -7.30
N GLU A 86 -6.00 -5.91 -8.48
CA GLU A 86 -7.08 -5.03 -8.89
C GLU A 86 -8.14 -5.84 -9.64
N ARG A 87 -9.38 -5.90 -9.11
CA ARG A 87 -10.51 -6.58 -9.74
C ARG A 87 -11.22 -5.73 -10.78
N SER A 88 -11.25 -4.45 -10.53
CA SER A 88 -11.72 -3.38 -11.42
C SER A 88 -11.01 -2.09 -11.01
N PRO A 89 -10.94 -1.06 -11.86
CA PRO A 89 -10.35 0.21 -11.49
C PRO A 89 -10.88 0.70 -10.14
N GLY A 90 -9.97 1.03 -9.21
CA GLY A 90 -10.31 1.45 -7.85
C GLY A 90 -10.56 0.32 -6.84
N SER A 91 -10.69 -0.94 -7.25
CA SER A 91 -10.90 -2.07 -6.35
C SER A 91 -9.58 -2.77 -6.02
N TYR A 92 -8.82 -2.27 -5.07
CA TYR A 92 -7.48 -2.74 -4.73
C TYR A 92 -7.48 -3.76 -3.60
N ARG A 93 -6.48 -4.65 -3.65
CA ARG A 93 -6.14 -5.60 -2.61
C ARG A 93 -4.62 -5.65 -2.48
N LEU A 94 -4.10 -5.56 -1.26
CA LEU A 94 -2.67 -5.61 -0.98
C LEU A 94 -2.36 -6.78 -0.06
N SER A 95 -1.35 -7.55 -0.42
CA SER A 95 -0.80 -8.63 0.37
C SER A 95 0.70 -8.47 0.53
N ILE A 96 1.18 -8.67 1.74
CA ILE A 96 2.59 -8.86 2.05
C ILE A 96 2.76 -10.28 2.56
N ARG A 97 3.63 -11.07 1.90
CA ARG A 97 3.95 -12.45 2.30
C ARG A 97 2.71 -13.33 2.56
N GLY A 98 1.70 -13.26 1.66
CA GLY A 98 0.55 -14.16 1.68
C GLY A 98 -0.61 -13.74 2.59
N SER A 99 -0.69 -12.50 3.02
CA SER A 99 -1.79 -11.98 3.87
C SER A 99 -3.18 -11.91 3.18
N LEU A 100 -3.29 -12.39 1.92
CA LEU A 100 -4.52 -12.34 1.11
C LEU A 100 -5.68 -13.18 1.64
N LEU A 101 -5.45 -14.20 2.45
CA LEU A 101 -6.50 -15.11 2.95
C LEU A 101 -7.66 -14.40 3.63
N ARG A 102 -7.37 -13.28 4.28
CA ARG A 102 -8.33 -12.49 5.03
C ARG A 102 -9.06 -11.45 4.19
N SER A 103 -8.49 -11.06 3.05
CA SER A 103 -9.01 -9.92 2.30
C SER A 103 -9.58 -10.34 0.97
N PRO A 104 -10.90 -10.46 0.85
CA PRO A 104 -11.53 -10.53 -0.47
C PRO A 104 -11.34 -9.21 -1.21
N PHE A 105 -11.34 -8.08 -0.47
CA PHE A 105 -11.22 -6.72 -0.98
C PHE A 105 -10.59 -5.81 0.06
N GLY A 106 -10.01 -4.70 -0.40
CA GLY A 106 -9.34 -3.75 0.46
C GLY A 106 -8.01 -4.25 1.00
N VAL A 107 -7.45 -3.50 1.95
CA VAL A 107 -6.17 -3.81 2.58
C VAL A 107 -6.45 -4.23 4.02
N ARG A 108 -6.08 -5.44 4.36
CA ARG A 108 -6.18 -6.00 5.70
C ARG A 108 -4.86 -6.66 6.08
N ASP A 109 -4.59 -6.79 7.36
CA ASP A 109 -3.39 -7.44 7.86
C ASP A 109 -2.07 -6.73 7.52
N VAL A 110 -2.17 -5.54 6.91
CA VAL A 110 -1.09 -4.62 6.60
C VAL A 110 -1.46 -3.26 7.14
N LYS A 111 -0.60 -2.65 7.95
CA LYS A 111 -0.83 -1.31 8.49
C LYS A 111 -0.22 -0.28 7.57
N VAL A 112 -0.98 0.75 7.24
CA VAL A 112 -0.54 1.82 6.33
C VAL A 112 -0.52 3.13 7.10
N TYR A 113 0.58 3.88 6.96
CA TYR A 113 0.75 5.22 7.49
C TYR A 113 0.99 6.21 6.37
N PHE A 114 0.53 7.41 6.56
CA PHE A 114 0.91 8.57 5.77
C PHE A 114 1.72 9.51 6.66
N ASP A 115 3.05 9.55 6.50
CA ASP A 115 4.02 10.05 7.48
C ASP A 115 3.88 9.29 8.82
N GLU A 116 3.57 9.97 9.93
CA GLU A 116 3.32 9.38 11.26
C GLU A 116 1.82 9.16 11.54
N ILE A 117 0.94 9.41 10.56
CA ILE A 117 -0.51 9.35 10.69
C ILE A 117 -1.03 8.03 10.14
N PRO A 118 -1.69 7.17 10.94
CA PRO A 118 -2.28 5.94 10.45
C PRO A 118 -3.40 6.22 9.43
N LEU A 119 -3.29 5.60 8.25
CA LEU A 119 -4.38 5.48 7.29
C LEU A 119 -5.27 4.26 7.62
N THR A 120 -4.69 3.24 8.26
CA THR A 120 -5.42 2.11 8.80
C THR A 120 -6.13 2.52 10.09
N ASP A 121 -7.44 2.35 10.13
CA ASP A 121 -8.28 2.70 11.26
C ASP A 121 -8.17 1.69 12.43
N ALA A 122 -8.80 1.99 13.58
CA ALA A 122 -8.81 1.10 14.74
C ALA A 122 -9.56 -0.21 14.47
N GLY A 123 -10.47 -0.24 13.51
CA GLY A 123 -11.18 -1.43 13.05
C GLY A 123 -10.39 -2.27 12.05
N GLY A 124 -9.16 -1.87 11.69
CA GLY A 124 -8.27 -2.59 10.80
C GLY A 124 -8.57 -2.42 9.30
N ASN A 125 -9.40 -1.45 8.91
CA ASN A 125 -9.66 -1.14 7.49
C ASN A 125 -8.68 -0.08 6.98
N THR A 126 -8.34 -0.16 5.69
CA THR A 126 -7.49 0.83 5.02
C THR A 126 -8.04 1.15 3.64
N TYR A 127 -8.34 2.42 3.40
CA TYR A 127 -8.83 2.92 2.11
C TYR A 127 -7.67 3.40 1.23
N LEU A 128 -6.73 2.49 0.90
CA LEU A 128 -5.57 2.81 0.06
C LEU A 128 -5.96 3.32 -1.34
N ASN A 129 -7.10 2.85 -1.86
CA ASN A 129 -7.65 3.27 -3.14
C ASN A 129 -8.17 4.72 -3.16
N ALA A 130 -8.42 5.31 -1.99
CA ALA A 130 -8.73 6.73 -1.87
C ALA A 130 -7.51 7.63 -2.16
N ILE A 131 -6.28 7.12 -2.02
CA ILE A 131 -5.05 7.87 -2.23
C ILE A 131 -4.65 7.84 -3.70
N ASP A 132 -4.25 8.99 -4.26
CA ASP A 132 -3.65 9.05 -5.58
C ASP A 132 -2.14 8.81 -5.51
N ILE A 133 -1.63 7.83 -6.27
CA ILE A 133 -0.21 7.51 -6.30
C ILE A 133 0.64 8.69 -6.80
N ALA A 134 0.10 9.54 -7.67
CA ALA A 134 0.81 10.72 -8.17
C ALA A 134 1.12 11.77 -7.08
N ALA A 135 0.39 11.72 -5.95
CA ALA A 135 0.62 12.55 -4.78
C ALA A 135 1.56 11.91 -3.74
N VAL A 136 2.09 10.70 -4.03
CA VAL A 136 2.96 9.94 -3.13
C VAL A 136 4.35 9.82 -3.73
N PRO A 137 5.31 10.69 -3.37
CA PRO A 137 6.67 10.67 -3.92
C PRO A 137 7.57 9.55 -3.38
N GLY A 138 7.14 8.82 -2.36
CA GLY A 138 7.93 7.74 -1.79
C GLY A 138 7.09 6.76 -0.97
N ILE A 139 7.45 5.48 -1.06
CA ILE A 139 6.81 4.38 -0.33
C ILE A 139 7.92 3.56 0.34
N GLU A 140 7.84 3.38 1.66
CA GLU A 140 8.68 2.45 2.41
C GLU A 140 7.81 1.24 2.80
N ILE A 141 8.33 0.03 2.64
CA ILE A 141 7.61 -1.21 2.93
C ILE A 141 8.45 -2.06 3.88
N LEU A 142 7.95 -2.24 5.10
CA LEU A 142 8.52 -3.13 6.11
C LEU A 142 7.82 -4.48 5.98
N LYS A 143 8.56 -5.52 5.60
CA LYS A 143 7.99 -6.84 5.29
C LYS A 143 8.03 -7.78 6.49
N GLY A 144 6.94 -8.49 6.69
CA GLY A 144 6.75 -9.37 7.85
C GLY A 144 6.22 -8.62 9.08
N PRO A 145 5.96 -9.34 10.16
CA PRO A 145 5.34 -8.76 11.35
C PRO A 145 6.30 -7.81 12.07
N ASP A 146 5.86 -6.58 12.28
CA ASP A 146 6.55 -5.58 13.09
C ASP A 146 5.61 -4.97 14.14
N GLY A 147 4.86 -5.84 14.82
CA GLY A 147 3.94 -5.48 15.91
C GLY A 147 4.62 -4.80 17.08
N SER A 148 5.95 -4.96 17.21
CA SER A 148 6.74 -4.34 18.25
C SER A 148 6.79 -2.80 18.21
N LEU A 149 6.48 -2.18 17.07
CA LEU A 149 6.47 -0.72 16.90
C LEU A 149 5.15 -0.18 16.36
N PHE A 150 4.39 -1.00 15.64
CA PHE A 150 3.23 -0.57 14.87
C PHE A 150 1.91 -1.22 15.30
N GLY A 151 1.95 -2.03 16.35
CA GLY A 151 0.76 -2.71 16.85
C GLY A 151 0.29 -3.86 15.96
N ALA A 152 -1.02 -4.03 15.83
CA ALA A 152 -1.62 -5.14 15.10
C ALA A 152 -1.31 -5.07 13.59
N ASN A 153 -0.42 -5.92 13.13
CA ASN A 153 -0.13 -6.20 11.72
C ASN A 153 0.66 -7.52 11.63
N SER A 154 0.23 -8.49 10.89
CA SER A 154 0.99 -9.72 10.70
C SER A 154 1.63 -9.81 9.31
N GLY A 155 1.18 -9.05 8.33
CA GLY A 155 1.77 -8.97 7.00
C GLY A 155 2.95 -8.00 6.91
N GLY A 156 2.80 -6.81 7.47
CA GLY A 156 3.83 -5.76 7.41
C GLY A 156 3.26 -4.35 7.52
N VAL A 157 4.12 -3.38 7.23
CA VAL A 157 3.79 -1.95 7.31
C VAL A 157 4.17 -1.24 6.02
N VAL A 158 3.30 -0.35 5.55
CA VAL A 158 3.56 0.53 4.40
C VAL A 158 3.53 1.98 4.87
N LEU A 159 4.57 2.72 4.59
CA LEU A 159 4.72 4.12 4.94
C LEU A 159 4.72 4.97 3.67
N LEU A 160 3.75 5.86 3.52
CA LEU A 160 3.63 6.78 2.40
C LEU A 160 4.22 8.13 2.79
N SER A 161 5.02 8.71 1.91
CA SER A 161 5.61 10.04 2.11
C SER A 161 4.72 11.12 1.46
N PRO A 162 4.27 12.16 2.18
CA PRO A 162 3.47 13.23 1.60
C PRO A 162 4.28 14.31 0.86
N ILE A 163 5.59 14.37 1.13
CA ILE A 163 6.51 15.38 0.60
C ILE A 163 7.72 14.67 -0.03
N ASN A 164 8.12 15.14 -1.21
CA ASN A 164 9.33 14.63 -1.86
C ASN A 164 10.59 15.19 -1.17
N ARG A 165 11.31 14.31 -0.48
CA ARG A 165 12.52 14.68 0.28
C ARG A 165 13.76 14.85 -0.60
N TYR A 166 13.74 14.24 -1.79
CA TYR A 166 14.90 14.17 -2.71
C TYR A 166 14.78 15.13 -3.89
N ALA A 167 13.66 15.87 -4.01
CA ALA A 167 13.53 16.93 -5.01
C ALA A 167 14.19 18.23 -4.54
N ASP A 168 14.53 19.08 -5.50
CA ASP A 168 14.81 20.50 -5.20
C ASP A 168 13.73 21.05 -4.29
N SER A 169 14.10 21.94 -3.39
CA SER A 169 13.23 22.50 -2.35
C SER A 169 11.94 23.15 -2.88
N SER A 170 11.91 23.46 -4.19
CA SER A 170 10.73 24.02 -4.86
C SER A 170 10.63 23.47 -6.28
N TYR A 171 9.45 22.93 -6.62
CA TYR A 171 9.06 22.58 -7.98
C TYR A 171 7.55 22.72 -8.15
N ARG A 172 7.12 22.91 -9.37
CA ARG A 172 5.70 22.91 -9.75
C ARG A 172 5.56 22.04 -10.97
N SER A 173 4.54 21.21 -11.00
CA SER A 173 4.26 20.39 -12.17
C SER A 173 2.77 20.31 -12.45
N VAL A 174 2.45 20.28 -13.72
CA VAL A 174 1.11 19.93 -14.21
C VAL A 174 1.27 18.86 -15.27
N GLY A 175 0.33 17.93 -15.31
CA GLY A 175 0.40 16.83 -16.27
C GLY A 175 -0.98 16.27 -16.56
N ILE A 176 -1.09 15.68 -17.74
CA ILE A 176 -2.28 14.98 -18.21
C ILE A 176 -1.81 13.67 -18.84
N ASN A 177 -2.50 12.59 -18.55
CA ASN A 177 -2.36 11.35 -19.30
C ASN A 177 -3.72 10.78 -19.69
N THR A 178 -3.75 10.12 -20.82
CA THR A 178 -4.92 9.43 -21.37
C THR A 178 -4.52 8.08 -21.94
N GLY A 179 -5.49 7.21 -22.12
CA GLY A 179 -5.19 5.87 -22.60
C GLY A 179 -6.39 5.06 -23.02
N SER A 180 -6.15 3.80 -23.28
CA SER A 180 -7.17 2.82 -23.63
C SER A 180 -8.27 2.76 -22.59
N TYR A 181 -9.46 2.39 -23.02
CA TYR A 181 -10.64 2.22 -22.17
C TYR A 181 -11.08 3.51 -21.43
N GLY A 182 -10.87 4.68 -22.06
CA GLY A 182 -11.29 5.96 -21.53
C GLY A 182 -10.52 6.42 -20.30
N LEU A 183 -9.27 5.95 -20.12
CA LEU A 183 -8.40 6.49 -19.07
C LEU A 183 -8.15 7.97 -19.30
N PHE A 184 -8.38 8.77 -18.30
CA PHE A 184 -8.00 10.17 -18.20
C PHE A 184 -7.53 10.46 -16.78
N HIS A 185 -6.37 11.11 -16.65
CA HIS A 185 -5.81 11.51 -15.36
C HIS A 185 -5.10 12.84 -15.52
N GLU A 186 -5.63 13.87 -14.88
CA GLU A 186 -4.96 15.17 -14.72
C GLU A 186 -4.37 15.28 -13.31
N LYS A 187 -3.26 15.98 -13.20
CA LYS A 187 -2.56 16.20 -11.93
C LYS A 187 -1.83 17.52 -11.90
N ALA A 188 -1.86 18.16 -10.76
CA ALA A 188 -1.08 19.36 -10.45
C ALA A 188 -0.38 19.18 -9.09
N ASN A 189 0.92 19.38 -9.06
CA ASN A 189 1.72 19.27 -7.86
C ASN A 189 2.53 20.56 -7.69
N ILE A 190 2.50 21.12 -6.49
CA ILE A 190 3.30 22.26 -6.10
C ILE A 190 4.03 21.88 -4.82
N GLN A 191 5.34 21.96 -4.84
CA GLN A 191 6.16 21.93 -3.64
C GLN A 191 6.97 23.23 -3.61
N GLN A 192 6.85 24.01 -2.55
CA GLN A 192 7.45 25.32 -2.47
C GLN A 192 8.01 25.59 -1.08
N GLN A 193 9.29 25.99 -1.05
CA GLN A 193 9.93 26.48 0.18
C GLN A 193 9.60 27.96 0.39
N PHE A 194 9.01 28.29 1.54
CA PHE A 194 8.74 29.65 2.02
C PHE A 194 9.44 29.87 3.35
N GLY A 195 10.62 30.46 3.34
CA GLY A 195 11.40 30.64 4.56
C GLY A 195 11.64 29.31 5.28
N LYS A 196 11.01 29.13 6.43
CA LYS A 196 11.11 27.91 7.26
C LYS A 196 10.04 26.85 6.94
N ASN A 197 9.12 27.12 6.04
CA ASN A 197 8.03 26.21 5.65
C ASN A 197 8.32 25.58 4.31
N LEU A 198 8.08 24.28 4.20
CA LEU A 198 8.03 23.53 2.93
C LEU A 198 6.59 23.06 2.72
N LEU A 199 5.87 23.77 1.86
CA LEU A 199 4.48 23.50 1.51
C LEU A 199 4.41 22.58 0.29
N SER A 200 3.56 21.55 0.34
CA SER A 200 3.24 20.68 -0.79
C SER A 200 1.72 20.61 -0.97
N ILE A 201 1.26 20.91 -2.18
CA ILE A 201 -0.14 20.81 -2.59
C ILE A 201 -0.20 19.87 -3.79
N ASN A 202 -1.05 18.88 -3.70
CA ASN A 202 -1.31 17.93 -4.78
C ASN A 202 -2.81 17.93 -5.07
N GLN A 203 -3.19 18.07 -6.33
CA GLN A 203 -4.55 17.95 -6.82
C GLN A 203 -4.55 17.01 -8.01
N SER A 204 -5.55 16.14 -8.09
CA SER A 204 -5.76 15.30 -9.27
C SER A 204 -7.23 14.97 -9.49
N TYR A 205 -7.56 14.71 -10.75
CA TYR A 205 -8.81 14.07 -11.16
C TYR A 205 -8.48 12.90 -12.07
N GLN A 206 -9.03 11.74 -11.75
CA GLN A 206 -8.89 10.54 -12.56
C GLN A 206 -10.26 10.02 -12.96
N ALA A 207 -10.41 9.64 -14.24
CA ALA A 207 -11.57 8.93 -14.76
C ALA A 207 -11.10 7.74 -15.59
N TYR A 208 -11.83 6.63 -15.54
CA TYR A 208 -11.49 5.42 -16.26
C TYR A 208 -12.77 4.61 -16.51
N GLN A 209 -13.12 4.37 -17.77
CA GLN A 209 -14.29 3.55 -18.10
C GLN A 209 -14.05 2.07 -17.80
N GLY A 210 -12.77 1.67 -17.75
CA GLY A 210 -12.37 0.30 -17.47
C GLY A 210 -12.49 -0.66 -18.66
N TYR A 211 -11.86 -1.81 -18.52
CA TYR A 211 -11.81 -2.84 -19.56
C TYR A 211 -13.12 -3.63 -19.67
N ARG A 212 -13.77 -3.89 -18.55
CA ARG A 212 -14.98 -4.71 -18.46
C ARG A 212 -16.24 -3.85 -18.47
N GLN A 213 -17.38 -4.45 -18.77
CA GLN A 213 -18.68 -3.84 -18.50
C GLN A 213 -18.83 -3.61 -16.98
N ASN A 214 -19.50 -2.55 -16.57
CA ASN A 214 -19.70 -2.16 -15.16
C ASN A 214 -18.37 -2.04 -14.41
N SER A 215 -17.45 -1.23 -14.94
CA SER A 215 -16.11 -1.02 -14.35
C SER A 215 -15.62 0.44 -14.45
N ASN A 216 -16.55 1.41 -14.57
CA ASN A 216 -16.19 2.82 -14.53
C ASN A 216 -15.61 3.20 -13.16
N MET A 217 -14.69 4.15 -13.17
CA MET A 217 -14.10 4.74 -11.96
C MET A 217 -13.92 6.24 -12.16
N SER A 218 -14.15 7.01 -11.11
CA SER A 218 -13.72 8.41 -11.01
C SER A 218 -13.20 8.70 -9.60
N ARG A 219 -12.18 9.55 -9.52
CA ARG A 219 -11.63 10.02 -8.25
C ARG A 219 -11.26 11.49 -8.34
N ASN A 220 -11.76 12.28 -7.40
CA ASN A 220 -11.25 13.61 -7.10
C ASN A 220 -10.33 13.52 -5.88
N TYR A 221 -9.17 14.15 -5.95
CA TYR A 221 -8.18 14.10 -4.88
C TYR A 221 -7.52 15.45 -4.66
N ILE A 222 -7.41 15.85 -3.41
CA ILE A 222 -6.61 17.00 -2.99
C ILE A 222 -5.85 16.67 -1.70
N GLN A 223 -4.58 17.02 -1.63
CA GLN A 223 -3.71 16.85 -0.47
C GLN A 223 -2.91 18.11 -0.22
N LEU A 224 -2.85 18.49 1.04
CA LEU A 224 -2.02 19.56 1.54
C LEU A 224 -1.08 19.00 2.60
N ALA A 225 0.21 19.22 2.45
CA ALA A 225 1.20 18.91 3.47
C ALA A 225 2.12 20.12 3.68
N ASP A 226 2.38 20.46 4.93
CA ASP A 226 3.34 21.51 5.30
C ASP A 226 4.33 20.99 6.33
N LYS A 227 5.58 21.37 6.16
CA LYS A 227 6.64 21.14 7.13
C LYS A 227 7.21 22.49 7.56
N TRP A 228 6.87 22.90 8.77
CA TRP A 228 7.33 24.15 9.37
C TRP A 228 8.46 23.90 10.38
N ASN A 229 9.67 24.35 10.07
CA ASN A 229 10.80 24.34 10.98
C ASN A 229 10.74 25.63 11.85
N TYR A 230 9.95 25.59 12.94
CA TYR A 230 9.75 26.77 13.79
C TYR A 230 10.96 27.13 14.64
N SER A 231 11.92 26.21 14.80
CA SER A 231 13.26 26.48 15.36
C SER A 231 14.34 25.75 14.57
N GLY A 232 15.60 25.90 14.97
CA GLY A 232 16.72 25.21 14.30
C GLY A 232 16.68 23.68 14.40
N LYS A 233 15.97 23.13 15.39
CA LYS A 233 15.87 21.68 15.64
C LYS A 233 14.44 21.16 15.64
N ASN A 234 13.44 22.01 15.81
CA ASN A 234 12.04 21.60 16.01
C ASN A 234 11.19 21.88 14.77
N GLN A 235 10.30 20.96 14.49
CA GLN A 235 9.42 21.04 13.32
C GLN A 235 7.97 20.66 13.67
N LEU A 236 7.03 21.31 13.03
CA LEU A 236 5.63 20.93 12.98
C LEU A 236 5.29 20.53 11.55
N ARG A 237 4.68 19.38 11.37
CA ARG A 237 4.17 18.92 10.08
C ARG A 237 2.67 18.85 10.13
N PHE A 238 2.04 19.30 9.07
CA PHE A 238 0.60 19.17 8.82
C PHE A 238 0.36 18.27 7.63
N LEU A 239 -0.66 17.43 7.70
CA LEU A 239 -1.21 16.70 6.59
C LEU A 239 -2.72 16.83 6.60
N GLY A 240 -3.30 17.20 5.45
CA GLY A 240 -4.74 17.17 5.20
C GLY A 240 -5.02 16.64 3.82
N LEU A 241 -6.02 15.79 3.66
CA LEU A 241 -6.45 15.31 2.35
C LEU A 241 -7.97 15.12 2.29
N TYR A 242 -8.48 15.27 1.10
CA TYR A 242 -9.83 14.91 0.69
C TYR A 242 -9.77 14.03 -0.54
N SER A 243 -10.56 12.96 -0.54
CA SER A 243 -10.73 12.09 -1.69
C SER A 243 -12.21 11.75 -1.84
N ASP A 244 -12.71 11.84 -3.07
CA ASP A 244 -14.03 11.35 -3.46
C ASP A 244 -13.86 10.36 -4.60
N LEU A 245 -14.09 9.09 -4.29
CA LEU A 245 -13.87 7.95 -5.17
C LEU A 245 -15.18 7.23 -5.43
N ALA A 246 -15.51 7.04 -6.70
CA ALA A 246 -16.61 6.18 -7.13
C ALA A 246 -16.09 5.15 -8.14
N TYR A 247 -16.43 3.89 -7.97
CA TYR A 247 -16.09 2.86 -8.94
C TYR A 247 -17.12 1.73 -8.98
N GLU A 248 -17.27 1.14 -10.16
CA GLU A 248 -18.15 -0.01 -10.39
C GLU A 248 -17.37 -1.32 -10.26
N THR A 249 -18.06 -2.39 -9.89
CA THR A 249 -17.47 -3.73 -9.78
C THR A 249 -18.22 -4.71 -10.68
N PRO A 250 -17.55 -5.27 -11.69
CA PRO A 250 -18.20 -6.16 -12.66
C PRO A 250 -18.61 -7.52 -12.09
N GLY A 251 -18.05 -7.94 -10.95
CA GLY A 251 -18.20 -9.28 -10.37
C GLY A 251 -17.40 -10.36 -11.11
N GLY A 252 -17.13 -11.47 -10.41
CA GLY A 252 -16.35 -12.59 -10.94
C GLY A 252 -17.06 -13.38 -12.05
N LEU A 253 -16.26 -13.98 -12.93
CA LEU A 253 -16.67 -14.87 -14.02
C LEU A 253 -16.23 -16.30 -13.72
N ASN A 254 -16.97 -17.30 -14.20
CA ASN A 254 -16.45 -18.66 -14.27
C ASN A 254 -15.51 -18.81 -15.48
N LEU A 255 -14.79 -19.93 -15.58
CA LEU A 255 -13.78 -20.14 -16.62
C LEU A 255 -14.37 -20.07 -18.04
N ALA A 256 -15.56 -20.63 -18.27
CA ALA A 256 -16.22 -20.61 -19.58
C ALA A 256 -16.57 -19.15 -19.98
N GLN A 257 -17.13 -18.38 -19.06
CA GLN A 257 -17.45 -16.97 -19.29
C GLN A 257 -16.19 -16.12 -19.52
N PHE A 258 -15.16 -16.33 -18.72
CA PHE A 258 -13.86 -15.65 -18.85
C PHE A 258 -13.20 -15.93 -20.21
N THR A 259 -13.27 -17.20 -20.67
CA THR A 259 -12.69 -17.59 -21.96
C THR A 259 -13.47 -17.03 -23.14
N ALA A 260 -14.81 -17.10 -23.08
CA ALA A 260 -15.68 -16.68 -24.17
C ALA A 260 -15.73 -15.14 -24.34
N ASN A 261 -15.94 -14.41 -23.24
CA ASN A 261 -15.98 -12.95 -23.25
C ASN A 261 -15.45 -12.37 -21.92
N PRO A 262 -14.14 -12.10 -21.81
CA PRO A 262 -13.55 -11.57 -20.58
C PRO A 262 -14.05 -10.16 -20.21
N ARG A 263 -14.66 -9.43 -21.15
CA ARG A 263 -15.18 -8.08 -20.92
C ARG A 263 -16.56 -8.03 -20.26
N GLN A 264 -17.28 -9.14 -20.23
CA GLN A 264 -18.62 -9.14 -19.65
C GLN A 264 -18.60 -8.92 -18.14
N ALA A 265 -19.63 -8.24 -17.63
CA ALA A 265 -19.93 -8.23 -16.20
C ALA A 265 -20.63 -9.54 -15.79
N ARG A 266 -20.74 -9.78 -14.48
CA ARG A 266 -21.53 -10.89 -13.93
C ARG A 266 -22.96 -10.82 -14.46
N GLN A 267 -23.37 -11.89 -15.14
CA GLN A 267 -24.69 -12.03 -15.73
C GLN A 267 -25.72 -12.45 -14.67
N PRO A 268 -27.00 -12.12 -14.87
CA PRO A 268 -28.08 -12.62 -14.01
C PRO A 268 -28.23 -14.14 -14.12
N THR A 269 -28.78 -14.74 -13.07
CA THR A 269 -29.23 -16.13 -13.03
C THR A 269 -30.75 -16.15 -12.86
N ALA A 270 -31.38 -17.32 -12.81
CA ALA A 270 -32.82 -17.43 -12.58
C ALA A 270 -33.29 -16.80 -11.25
N VAL A 271 -32.41 -16.74 -10.25
CA VAL A 271 -32.75 -16.30 -8.87
C VAL A 271 -31.95 -15.09 -8.37
N VAL A 272 -30.88 -14.69 -9.09
CA VAL A 272 -29.99 -13.62 -8.65
C VAL A 272 -29.73 -12.66 -9.81
N PRO A 273 -29.97 -11.35 -9.65
CA PRO A 273 -29.78 -10.37 -10.70
C PRO A 273 -28.28 -10.20 -11.05
N GLY A 274 -28.01 -9.61 -12.20
CA GLY A 274 -26.66 -9.33 -12.69
C GLY A 274 -26.07 -8.04 -12.12
N ALA A 275 -24.75 -7.86 -12.33
CA ALA A 275 -24.04 -6.70 -11.82
C ALA A 275 -24.57 -5.37 -12.39
N ILE A 276 -24.82 -5.31 -13.71
CA ILE A 276 -25.34 -4.11 -14.39
C ILE A 276 -26.75 -3.78 -13.89
N GLN A 277 -27.62 -4.80 -13.73
CA GLN A 277 -29.01 -4.59 -13.29
C GLN A 277 -29.06 -3.98 -11.87
N GLN A 278 -28.13 -4.34 -11.01
CA GLN A 278 -28.06 -3.90 -9.61
C GLN A 278 -27.16 -2.68 -9.39
N HIS A 279 -26.61 -2.12 -10.48
CA HIS A 279 -25.67 -0.99 -10.39
C HIS A 279 -24.59 -1.20 -9.35
N ILE A 280 -23.94 -2.38 -9.38
CA ILE A 280 -22.96 -2.75 -8.36
C ILE A 280 -21.74 -1.85 -8.44
N GLY A 281 -21.41 -1.21 -7.33
CA GLY A 281 -20.28 -0.30 -7.24
C GLY A 281 -19.97 0.09 -5.81
N ILE A 282 -19.00 0.98 -5.66
CA ILE A 282 -18.60 1.52 -4.37
C ILE A 282 -18.37 3.01 -4.52
N THR A 283 -18.88 3.79 -3.59
CA THR A 283 -18.50 5.20 -3.40
C THR A 283 -17.84 5.38 -2.04
N THR A 284 -16.80 6.20 -1.99
CA THR A 284 -16.05 6.49 -0.77
C THR A 284 -15.65 7.95 -0.77
N SER A 285 -16.17 8.73 0.19
CA SER A 285 -15.68 10.08 0.47
C SER A 285 -14.86 10.05 1.75
N MET A 286 -13.62 10.54 1.71
CA MET A 286 -12.66 10.46 2.81
C MET A 286 -12.06 11.83 3.10
N TYR A 287 -12.01 12.18 4.40
CA TYR A 287 -11.35 13.37 4.94
C TYR A 287 -10.36 12.94 6.00
N LEU A 288 -9.07 13.15 5.79
CA LEU A 288 -8.04 12.85 6.78
C LEU A 288 -7.27 14.10 7.10
N GLY A 289 -7.00 14.32 8.39
CA GLY A 289 -6.18 15.43 8.85
C GLY A 289 -5.33 15.04 10.07
N GLY A 290 -4.16 15.68 10.18
CA GLY A 290 -3.32 15.46 11.35
C GLY A 290 -2.16 16.43 11.45
N LEU A 291 -1.60 16.50 12.65
CA LEU A 291 -0.46 17.30 13.02
C LEU A 291 0.61 16.41 13.65
N VAL A 292 1.85 16.61 13.26
CA VAL A 292 3.01 15.90 13.81
C VAL A 292 4.02 16.91 14.32
N ASN A 293 4.21 16.97 15.61
CA ASN A 293 5.24 17.81 16.22
C ASN A 293 6.47 16.97 16.56
N GLU A 294 7.63 17.40 16.08
CA GLU A 294 8.93 16.85 16.47
C GLU A 294 9.69 17.90 17.26
N TYR A 295 9.91 17.61 18.53
CA TYR A 295 10.53 18.51 19.48
C TYR A 295 11.78 17.92 20.09
N HIS A 296 12.91 18.63 19.96
CA HIS A 296 14.18 18.29 20.58
C HIS A 296 14.36 19.09 21.85
N PHE A 297 14.26 18.44 22.99
CA PHE A 297 14.57 19.05 24.29
C PHE A 297 16.05 19.43 24.38
N ASN A 298 16.91 18.57 23.85
CA ASN A 298 18.35 18.75 23.70
C ASN A 298 18.88 17.81 22.58
N ASP A 299 20.19 17.69 22.42
CA ASP A 299 20.80 16.85 21.38
C ASP A 299 20.59 15.33 21.61
N ARG A 300 20.12 14.94 22.78
CA ARG A 300 19.95 13.53 23.18
C ARG A 300 18.48 13.12 23.32
N ILE A 301 17.60 14.04 23.61
CA ILE A 301 16.19 13.76 23.91
C ILE A 301 15.31 14.45 22.86
N ARG A 302 14.57 13.64 22.13
CA ARG A 302 13.59 14.08 21.14
C ARG A 302 12.24 13.45 21.46
N ASN A 303 11.17 14.20 21.24
CA ASN A 303 9.78 13.68 21.22
C ASN A 303 9.16 13.86 19.84
N VAL A 304 8.39 12.90 19.44
CA VAL A 304 7.47 12.99 18.30
C VAL A 304 6.07 12.74 18.80
N LEU A 305 5.15 13.66 18.48
CA LEU A 305 3.72 13.57 18.80
C LEU A 305 2.92 13.79 17.53
N ALA A 306 2.15 12.82 17.11
CA ALA A 306 1.15 12.90 16.06
C ALA A 306 -0.25 12.88 16.67
N VAL A 307 -1.15 13.76 16.23
CA VAL A 307 -2.59 13.73 16.51
C VAL A 307 -3.34 13.77 15.19
N PHE A 308 -4.39 12.97 15.06
CA PHE A 308 -5.06 12.79 13.78
C PHE A 308 -6.55 12.50 13.90
N GLY A 309 -7.25 12.75 12.81
CA GLY A 309 -8.64 12.37 12.62
C GLY A 309 -8.92 12.01 11.16
N ASN A 310 -9.85 11.09 10.96
CA ASN A 310 -10.30 10.62 9.65
C ASN A 310 -11.81 10.41 9.68
N HIS A 311 -12.50 10.85 8.62
CA HIS A 311 -13.92 10.58 8.39
C HIS A 311 -14.08 9.90 7.04
N VAL A 312 -14.87 8.82 7.00
CA VAL A 312 -15.16 8.07 5.78
C VAL A 312 -16.66 7.82 5.68
N ASP A 313 -17.25 8.28 4.58
CA ASP A 313 -18.57 7.84 4.13
C ASP A 313 -18.40 6.84 2.99
N PHE A 314 -19.01 5.67 3.15
CA PHE A 314 -18.89 4.55 2.22
C PHE A 314 -20.28 4.04 1.84
N ALA A 315 -20.52 3.78 0.55
CA ALA A 315 -21.73 3.12 0.08
C ALA A 315 -21.38 2.05 -0.96
N ASN A 316 -22.05 0.90 -0.84
CA ASN A 316 -21.82 -0.27 -1.69
C ASN A 316 -23.16 -0.94 -2.06
N PRO A 317 -23.81 -0.52 -3.15
CA PRO A 317 -24.83 -1.34 -3.78
C PRO A 317 -24.18 -2.65 -4.28
N PHE A 318 -24.64 -3.76 -3.75
CA PHE A 318 -24.20 -5.10 -4.12
C PHE A 318 -25.38 -5.93 -4.68
N ILE A 319 -25.18 -7.22 -4.97
CA ILE A 319 -26.20 -8.05 -5.67
C ILE A 319 -27.54 -8.08 -4.92
N THR A 320 -27.51 -8.30 -3.60
CA THR A 320 -28.71 -8.53 -2.76
C THR A 320 -28.90 -7.47 -1.68
N ASN A 321 -27.91 -6.68 -1.42
CA ASN A 321 -27.93 -5.67 -0.37
C ASN A 321 -27.28 -4.36 -0.81
N PHE A 322 -27.60 -3.29 -0.10
CA PHE A 322 -26.97 -1.99 -0.21
C PHE A 322 -26.37 -1.65 1.17
N GLU A 323 -25.05 -1.71 1.28
CA GLU A 323 -24.36 -1.33 2.51
C GLU A 323 -24.04 0.16 2.51
N GLN A 324 -24.26 0.81 3.64
CA GLN A 324 -23.81 2.17 3.92
C GLN A 324 -23.06 2.18 5.24
N ARG A 325 -21.88 2.84 5.24
CA ARG A 325 -21.08 3.08 6.45
C ARG A 325 -20.77 4.55 6.60
N SER A 326 -20.70 5.00 7.86
CA SER A 326 -20.11 6.27 8.23
C SER A 326 -19.15 6.00 9.38
N GLU A 327 -17.88 6.31 9.19
CA GLU A 327 -16.79 5.93 10.08
C GLU A 327 -16.01 7.17 10.51
N ASN A 328 -15.84 7.34 11.83
CA ASN A 328 -15.06 8.43 12.41
C ASN A 328 -13.92 7.84 13.22
N THR A 329 -12.68 8.09 12.79
CA THR A 329 -11.46 7.67 13.48
C THR A 329 -10.73 8.88 14.04
N TYR A 330 -10.23 8.75 15.27
CA TYR A 330 -9.37 9.74 15.89
C TYR A 330 -8.35 9.07 16.81
N GLY A 331 -7.22 9.72 17.00
CA GLY A 331 -6.19 9.14 17.83
C GLY A 331 -4.92 9.99 17.92
N PHE A 332 -3.94 9.41 18.59
CA PHE A 332 -2.60 9.96 18.68
C PHE A 332 -1.55 8.86 18.74
N ARG A 333 -0.34 9.22 18.31
CA ARG A 333 0.88 8.44 18.43
C ARG A 333 1.97 9.32 19.00
N THR A 334 2.68 8.87 20.02
CA THR A 334 3.82 9.62 20.57
C THR A 334 4.95 8.70 20.97
N TYR A 335 6.18 9.19 20.82
CA TYR A 335 7.35 8.50 21.35
C TYR A 335 8.47 9.48 21.71
N PHE A 336 9.24 9.10 22.72
CA PHE A 336 10.49 9.74 23.08
C PHE A 336 11.66 8.92 22.55
N GLU A 337 12.65 9.58 22.02
CA GLU A 337 13.96 9.01 21.69
C GLU A 337 14.99 9.57 22.66
N LEU A 338 15.73 8.69 23.33
CA LEU A 338 16.89 9.00 24.14
C LEU A 338 18.13 8.42 23.44
N ALA A 339 19.07 9.28 23.04
CA ALA A 339 20.36 8.88 22.49
C ALA A 339 21.42 8.84 23.59
N GLY A 340 22.29 7.83 23.56
CA GLY A 340 23.46 7.72 24.40
C GLY A 340 24.46 8.86 24.16
N LEU A 341 25.39 9.03 25.09
CA LEU A 341 26.55 9.87 24.81
C LEU A 341 27.37 9.25 23.68
N PRO A 342 27.83 10.04 22.72
CA PRO A 342 28.71 9.52 21.67
C PRO A 342 29.92 8.78 22.26
N HIS A 343 30.12 7.55 21.81
CA HIS A 343 31.23 6.73 22.20
C HIS A 343 31.83 6.05 20.97
N GLU A 344 33.16 5.89 20.93
CA GLU A 344 33.83 5.35 19.73
C GLU A 344 33.35 3.97 19.31
N ASN A 345 32.97 3.12 20.27
CA ASN A 345 32.64 1.72 20.06
C ASN A 345 31.14 1.41 20.15
N ILE A 346 30.34 2.28 20.78
CA ILE A 346 28.91 2.00 21.00
C ILE A 346 28.12 3.31 20.92
N ASN A 347 27.19 3.36 19.94
CA ASN A 347 26.18 4.40 19.87
C ASN A 347 24.81 3.74 20.02
N TRP A 348 24.04 4.15 21.02
CA TRP A 348 22.76 3.53 21.31
C TRP A 348 21.63 4.55 21.40
N LYS A 349 20.42 4.07 21.13
CA LYS A 349 19.19 4.82 21.26
C LYS A 349 18.12 3.96 21.93
N ILE A 350 17.29 4.59 22.75
CA ILE A 350 16.06 4.01 23.30
C ILE A 350 14.89 4.85 22.79
N ASN A 351 13.87 4.17 22.29
CA ASN A 351 12.58 4.77 21.98
C ASN A 351 11.53 4.18 22.92
N LEU A 352 10.73 5.04 23.55
CA LEU A 352 9.59 4.67 24.38
C LEU A 352 8.35 5.41 23.86
N GLY A 353 7.29 4.70 23.58
CA GLY A 353 6.14 5.34 22.96
C GLY A 353 4.83 4.61 23.19
N MET A 354 3.76 5.25 22.71
CA MET A 354 2.42 4.72 22.70
C MET A 354 1.64 5.21 21.50
N GLU A 355 0.65 4.41 21.10
CA GLU A 355 -0.34 4.76 20.10
C GLU A 355 -1.72 4.38 20.63
N TRP A 356 -2.68 5.26 20.42
CA TRP A 356 -4.08 5.03 20.71
C TRP A 356 -4.93 5.54 19.58
N GLN A 357 -5.91 4.76 19.16
CA GLN A 357 -6.91 5.18 18.19
C GLN A 357 -8.26 4.52 18.47
N GLN A 358 -9.32 5.23 18.12
CA GLN A 358 -10.69 4.76 18.18
C GLN A 358 -11.38 5.05 16.86
N THR A 359 -12.21 4.09 16.40
CA THR A 359 -13.09 4.23 15.23
C THR A 359 -14.51 3.94 15.62
N ASN A 360 -15.40 4.88 15.40
CA ASN A 360 -16.84 4.74 15.58
C ASN A 360 -17.46 4.53 14.20
N SER A 361 -18.05 3.37 13.98
CA SER A 361 -18.63 2.95 12.70
C SER A 361 -20.13 2.71 12.85
N ARG A 362 -20.95 3.39 12.05
CA ARG A 362 -22.34 3.03 11.81
C ARG A 362 -22.44 2.28 10.51
N ILE A 363 -22.89 1.03 10.56
CA ILE A 363 -23.00 0.14 9.38
C ILE A 363 -24.46 -0.24 9.22
N SER A 364 -25.05 0.14 8.07
CA SER A 364 -26.44 -0.17 7.76
C SER A 364 -26.53 -0.93 6.45
N ASN A 365 -27.32 -2.00 6.43
CA ASN A 365 -27.66 -2.76 5.24
C ASN A 365 -29.12 -2.59 4.89
N TYR A 366 -29.37 -2.39 3.63
CA TYR A 366 -30.70 -2.28 3.01
C TYR A 366 -30.81 -3.31 1.90
N GLY A 367 -32.02 -3.61 1.41
CA GLY A 367 -32.19 -4.25 0.14
C GLY A 367 -31.62 -3.37 -0.99
N ASN A 368 -31.09 -3.98 -2.03
CA ASN A 368 -30.69 -3.26 -3.23
C ASN A 368 -31.74 -3.40 -4.32
N ASN A 369 -32.43 -2.31 -4.65
CA ASN A 369 -33.34 -2.24 -5.77
C ASN A 369 -32.72 -1.40 -6.89
N ARG A 370 -31.93 -2.06 -7.76
CA ARG A 370 -31.28 -1.44 -8.92
C ARG A 370 -30.45 -0.20 -8.57
N GLY A 371 -29.60 -0.33 -7.54
CA GLY A 371 -28.74 0.74 -7.08
C GLY A 371 -29.42 1.71 -6.08
N VAL A 372 -30.68 1.51 -5.75
CA VAL A 372 -31.43 2.34 -4.79
C VAL A 372 -31.68 1.53 -3.52
N LYS A 373 -31.53 2.17 -2.38
CA LYS A 373 -31.85 1.56 -1.08
C LYS A 373 -33.32 1.20 -1.01
N ASP A 374 -33.57 -0.02 -0.58
CA ASP A 374 -34.90 -0.54 -0.28
C ASP A 374 -35.08 -0.71 1.23
N THR A 375 -35.77 -1.73 1.68
CA THR A 375 -36.07 -2.01 3.07
C THR A 375 -34.80 -2.19 3.90
N THR A 376 -34.77 -1.58 5.09
CA THR A 376 -33.67 -1.77 6.04
C THR A 376 -33.59 -3.24 6.49
N GLN A 377 -32.45 -3.87 6.30
CA GLN A 377 -32.18 -5.24 6.73
C GLN A 377 -31.57 -5.26 8.14
N THR A 378 -30.50 -4.49 8.33
CA THR A 378 -29.82 -4.35 9.64
C THR A 378 -29.16 -2.98 9.76
N SER A 379 -28.95 -2.53 10.98
CA SER A 379 -28.10 -1.36 11.29
C SER A 379 -27.43 -1.57 12.63
N ASP A 380 -26.11 -1.34 12.67
CA ASP A 380 -25.27 -1.58 13.83
C ASP A 380 -24.34 -0.39 14.07
N ASP A 381 -24.15 -0.04 15.36
CA ASP A 381 -23.05 0.83 15.79
C ASP A 381 -21.92 -0.05 16.36
N ILE A 382 -20.70 0.15 15.86
CA ILE A 382 -19.50 -0.57 16.31
C ILE A 382 -18.41 0.45 16.64
N HIS A 383 -17.91 0.40 17.86
CA HIS A 383 -16.81 1.23 18.35
C HIS A 383 -15.58 0.36 18.55
N SER A 384 -14.60 0.46 17.66
CA SER A 384 -13.33 -0.26 17.75
C SER A 384 -12.30 0.61 18.47
N ASN A 385 -11.57 0.03 19.41
CA ASN A 385 -10.52 0.69 20.17
C ASN A 385 -9.23 -0.12 20.08
N GLN A 386 -8.13 0.52 19.72
CA GLN A 386 -6.81 -0.08 19.66
C GLN A 386 -5.81 0.82 20.36
N HIS A 387 -4.98 0.24 21.24
CA HIS A 387 -3.87 0.96 21.85
C HIS A 387 -2.68 0.03 22.07
N SER A 388 -1.50 0.62 22.09
CA SER A 388 -0.24 -0.08 22.33
C SER A 388 0.75 0.83 23.05
N ILE A 389 1.56 0.22 23.89
CA ILE A 389 2.79 0.83 24.42
C ILE A 389 3.98 0.05 23.87
N PHE A 390 5.05 0.73 23.53
CA PHE A 390 6.21 0.08 22.95
C PHE A 390 7.54 0.66 23.46
N ALA A 391 8.55 -0.19 23.47
CA ALA A 391 9.92 0.17 23.74
C ALA A 391 10.83 -0.43 22.68
N ARG A 392 11.84 0.32 22.23
CA ARG A 392 12.86 -0.13 21.31
C ARG A 392 14.23 0.31 21.81
N TYR A 393 15.17 -0.60 21.83
CA TYR A 393 16.60 -0.36 22.00
C TYR A 393 17.30 -0.63 20.68
N SER A 394 18.17 0.26 20.23
CA SER A 394 19.06 0.03 19.08
C SER A 394 20.47 0.46 19.44
N ALA A 395 21.47 -0.29 18.98
CA ALA A 395 22.87 0.00 19.23
C ALA A 395 23.74 -0.34 18.03
N ASP A 396 24.57 0.62 17.64
CA ASP A 396 25.67 0.43 16.71
C ASP A 396 26.94 0.15 17.52
N MET A 397 27.51 -1.04 17.34
CA MET A 397 28.66 -1.51 18.11
C MET A 397 29.84 -1.80 17.20
N PHE A 398 31.02 -1.36 17.61
CA PHE A 398 32.30 -1.64 16.93
C PHE A 398 32.30 -1.27 15.44
N LYS A 399 31.46 -0.31 15.04
CA LYS A 399 31.25 0.14 13.63
C LYS A 399 30.79 -0.95 12.65
N ARG A 400 30.47 -2.15 13.14
CA ARG A 400 30.15 -3.32 12.30
C ARG A 400 28.86 -4.04 12.69
N LEU A 401 28.46 -3.97 13.94
CA LEU A 401 27.28 -4.66 14.44
C LEU A 401 26.20 -3.66 14.78
N HIS A 402 25.05 -3.78 14.15
CA HIS A 402 23.82 -3.10 14.55
C HIS A 402 22.89 -4.11 15.21
N LEU A 403 22.49 -3.84 16.44
CA LEU A 403 21.57 -4.65 17.24
C LEU A 403 20.28 -3.87 17.48
N GLU A 404 19.14 -4.53 17.38
CA GLU A 404 17.84 -3.97 17.68
C GLU A 404 17.02 -4.95 18.51
N ALA A 405 16.48 -4.48 19.65
CA ALA A 405 15.52 -5.20 20.46
C ALA A 405 14.29 -4.31 20.67
N ALA A 406 13.10 -4.82 20.39
CA ALA A 406 11.87 -4.09 20.59
C ALA A 406 10.80 -4.97 21.21
N LEU A 407 9.89 -4.34 21.93
CA LEU A 407 8.78 -4.99 22.61
C LEU A 407 7.59 -4.06 22.65
N SER A 408 6.40 -4.57 22.40
CA SER A 408 5.17 -3.84 22.69
C SER A 408 4.13 -4.70 23.38
N LEU A 409 3.28 -4.04 24.15
CA LEU A 409 2.05 -4.60 24.69
C LEU A 409 0.87 -3.92 24.04
N ASN A 410 -0.03 -4.71 23.50
CA ASN A 410 -1.10 -4.26 22.62
C ASN A 410 -2.46 -4.72 23.16
N TRP A 411 -3.44 -3.84 23.13
CA TRP A 411 -4.82 -4.08 23.49
C TRP A 411 -5.74 -3.75 22.33
N TYR A 412 -6.76 -4.55 22.15
CA TYR A 412 -7.81 -4.35 21.17
C TYR A 412 -9.16 -4.78 21.75
N GLY A 413 -10.17 -4.01 21.46
CA GLY A 413 -11.54 -4.33 21.78
C GLY A 413 -12.53 -3.60 20.89
N TYR A 414 -13.77 -4.06 20.89
CA TYR A 414 -14.87 -3.35 20.26
C TYR A 414 -16.13 -3.47 21.10
N ASP A 415 -16.95 -2.43 21.04
CA ASP A 415 -18.30 -2.39 21.55
C ASP A 415 -19.26 -2.39 20.37
N PHE A 416 -20.34 -3.14 20.42
CA PHE A 416 -21.34 -3.14 19.37
C PHE A 416 -22.75 -3.07 19.93
N LYS A 417 -23.64 -2.44 19.15
CA LYS A 417 -25.05 -2.31 19.46
C LYS A 417 -25.86 -2.43 18.18
N ASN A 418 -26.85 -3.33 18.19
CA ASN A 418 -27.82 -3.39 17.11
C ASN A 418 -28.80 -2.22 17.21
N ILE A 419 -28.91 -1.42 16.16
CA ILE A 419 -29.85 -0.32 16.04
C ILE A 419 -31.13 -0.82 15.37
N TYR A 420 -31.00 -1.73 14.40
CA TYR A 420 -32.12 -2.37 13.71
C TYR A 420 -31.77 -3.79 13.28
N PRO A 421 -32.61 -4.82 13.54
CA PRO A 421 -33.72 -4.76 14.49
C PRO A 421 -33.20 -4.49 15.91
N LEU A 422 -33.94 -3.73 16.69
CA LEU A 422 -33.55 -3.45 18.08
C LEU A 422 -33.75 -4.69 18.94
N ASN A 423 -32.67 -5.36 19.27
CA ASN A 423 -32.68 -6.58 20.09
C ASN A 423 -31.85 -6.46 21.39
N GLN A 424 -31.21 -5.30 21.60
CA GLN A 424 -30.46 -4.99 22.82
C GLN A 424 -30.56 -3.50 23.18
N THR A 425 -30.57 -3.17 24.49
CA THR A 425 -30.74 -1.79 24.97
C THR A 425 -29.41 -1.02 25.12
N GLY A 426 -28.27 -1.71 25.15
CA GLY A 426 -26.95 -1.13 25.37
C GLY A 426 -25.91 -1.72 24.47
N PHE A 427 -24.69 -1.24 24.60
CA PHE A 427 -23.53 -1.82 23.91
C PHE A 427 -23.10 -3.12 24.60
N THR A 428 -22.75 -4.12 23.78
CA THR A 428 -22.05 -5.35 24.20
C THR A 428 -20.58 -5.19 23.93
N ASN A 429 -19.75 -5.49 24.92
CA ASN A 429 -18.30 -5.35 24.84
C ASN A 429 -17.63 -6.67 24.47
N ARG A 430 -16.60 -6.60 23.61
CA ARG A 430 -15.70 -7.69 23.32
C ARG A 430 -14.25 -7.21 23.39
N ASN A 431 -13.52 -7.65 24.42
CA ASN A 431 -12.08 -7.41 24.56
C ASN A 431 -11.28 -8.66 24.21
N PHE A 432 -10.15 -8.47 23.55
CA PHE A 432 -9.17 -9.52 23.26
C PHE A 432 -8.07 -9.49 24.35
N ASP A 433 -7.47 -10.64 24.57
CA ASP A 433 -6.35 -10.73 25.51
C ASP A 433 -5.18 -9.85 25.03
N PRO A 434 -4.54 -9.11 25.95
CA PRO A 434 -3.37 -8.30 25.62
C PRO A 434 -2.27 -9.13 24.95
N GLN A 435 -1.69 -8.59 23.88
CA GLN A 435 -0.68 -9.30 23.09
C GLN A 435 0.70 -8.67 23.25
N LEU A 436 1.66 -9.50 23.70
CA LEU A 436 3.07 -9.12 23.80
C LEU A 436 3.76 -9.41 22.48
N MET A 437 4.41 -8.39 21.86
CA MET A 437 5.06 -8.45 20.56
C MET A 437 6.56 -8.18 20.69
N PRO A 438 7.39 -9.22 20.95
CA PRO A 438 8.84 -9.09 20.95
C PRO A 438 9.40 -9.11 19.54
N ARG A 439 10.52 -8.39 19.36
CA ARG A 439 11.38 -8.43 18.18
C ARG A 439 12.83 -8.35 18.61
N LEU A 440 13.67 -9.20 18.03
CA LEU A 440 15.12 -9.13 18.12
C LEU A 440 15.69 -9.21 16.72
N ALA A 441 16.57 -8.28 16.38
CA ALA A 441 17.18 -8.23 15.06
C ALA A 441 18.61 -7.73 15.13
N LEU A 442 19.43 -8.21 14.22
CA LEU A 442 20.82 -7.79 14.10
C LEU A 442 21.24 -7.70 12.64
N SER A 443 22.17 -6.80 12.34
CA SER A 443 22.92 -6.81 11.10
C SER A 443 24.42 -6.70 11.41
N TYR A 444 25.22 -7.48 10.68
CA TYR A 444 26.67 -7.53 10.87
C TYR A 444 27.37 -7.23 9.55
N GLN A 445 28.18 -6.19 9.55
CA GLN A 445 29.01 -5.81 8.41
C GLN A 445 30.24 -6.71 8.34
N VAL A 446 30.15 -7.75 7.54
CA VAL A 446 31.24 -8.73 7.32
C VAL A 446 32.41 -8.08 6.59
N THR A 447 32.09 -7.37 5.48
CA THR A 447 33.01 -6.49 4.76
C THR A 447 32.36 -5.12 4.54
N ASN A 448 33.03 -4.17 3.95
CA ASN A 448 32.45 -2.85 3.62
C ASN A 448 31.25 -2.97 2.65
N ASP A 449 31.20 -4.03 1.87
CA ASP A 449 30.26 -4.24 0.79
C ASP A 449 29.25 -5.36 1.06
N PHE A 450 29.50 -6.21 2.07
CA PHE A 450 28.68 -7.35 2.41
C PHE A 450 28.18 -7.27 3.86
N ILE A 451 26.86 -7.21 4.05
CA ILE A 451 26.20 -7.17 5.35
C ILE A 451 25.27 -8.39 5.46
N TRP A 452 25.47 -9.19 6.51
CA TRP A 452 24.55 -10.24 6.91
C TRP A 452 23.56 -9.73 7.95
N ARG A 453 22.31 -10.22 7.91
CA ARG A 453 21.27 -9.85 8.87
C ARG A 453 20.44 -11.05 9.29
N ALA A 454 19.89 -10.98 10.50
CA ALA A 454 18.93 -11.96 11.01
C ALA A 454 17.93 -11.29 11.96
N SER A 455 16.71 -11.82 12.00
CA SER A 455 15.68 -11.33 12.92
C SER A 455 14.71 -12.44 13.34
N VAL A 456 14.15 -12.27 14.53
CA VAL A 456 12.98 -13.01 15.00
C VAL A 456 11.96 -12.00 15.51
N SER A 457 10.71 -12.15 15.11
CA SER A 457 9.63 -11.25 15.50
C SER A 457 8.31 -12.00 15.66
N ARG A 458 7.49 -11.52 16.59
CA ARG A 458 6.11 -11.97 16.73
C ARG A 458 5.17 -10.91 16.17
N GLY A 459 4.16 -11.34 15.42
CA GLY A 459 3.08 -10.51 14.95
C GLY A 459 1.74 -11.04 15.40
N TYR A 460 0.76 -10.15 15.43
CA TYR A 460 -0.64 -10.54 15.60
C TYR A 460 -1.52 -9.63 14.75
N SER A 461 -2.74 -10.08 14.47
CA SER A 461 -3.73 -9.29 13.79
C SER A 461 -5.11 -9.62 14.34
N THR A 462 -5.81 -8.59 14.76
CA THR A 462 -7.19 -8.71 15.26
C THR A 462 -8.16 -8.90 14.12
N PRO A 463 -9.35 -9.47 14.35
CA PRO A 463 -10.43 -9.37 13.37
C PRO A 463 -10.74 -7.91 13.07
N THR A 464 -10.91 -7.59 11.80
CA THR A 464 -11.35 -6.25 11.38
C THR A 464 -12.85 -6.06 11.62
N THR A 465 -13.32 -4.81 11.68
CA THR A 465 -14.76 -4.51 11.80
C THR A 465 -15.57 -5.23 10.72
N ALA A 466 -15.06 -5.29 9.47
CA ALA A 466 -15.73 -5.98 8.37
C ALA A 466 -15.69 -7.53 8.48
N GLU A 467 -14.82 -8.10 9.29
CA GLU A 467 -14.78 -9.54 9.58
C GLU A 467 -15.67 -9.90 10.78
N VAL A 468 -15.73 -9.01 11.75
CA VAL A 468 -16.64 -9.14 12.90
C VAL A 468 -18.09 -9.01 12.47
N ARG A 469 -18.38 -8.08 11.56
CA ARG A 469 -19.72 -7.80 11.05
C ARG A 469 -19.71 -7.91 9.51
N PRO A 470 -19.71 -9.15 8.98
CA PRO A 470 -19.67 -9.41 7.55
C PRO A 470 -21.05 -9.27 6.88
N THR A 471 -21.13 -9.63 5.61
CA THR A 471 -22.36 -9.43 4.79
C THR A 471 -23.48 -10.40 5.10
N ASP A 472 -23.27 -11.39 5.96
CA ASP A 472 -24.35 -12.24 6.50
C ASP A 472 -25.16 -11.52 7.60
N ASN A 473 -24.75 -10.30 7.98
CA ASN A 473 -25.42 -9.45 8.97
C ASN A 473 -25.37 -9.99 10.39
N ILE A 474 -24.45 -10.90 10.73
CA ILE A 474 -24.25 -11.46 12.05
C ILE A 474 -22.97 -10.91 12.65
N VAL A 475 -23.04 -10.34 13.87
CA VAL A 475 -21.84 -9.94 14.60
C VAL A 475 -21.18 -11.19 15.19
N ASN A 476 -20.03 -11.57 14.63
CA ASN A 476 -19.30 -12.76 15.03
C ASN A 476 -18.35 -12.47 16.20
N THR A 477 -18.80 -12.71 17.41
CA THR A 477 -18.02 -12.55 18.64
C THR A 477 -17.05 -13.72 18.92
N ALA A 478 -17.14 -14.82 18.17
CA ALA A 478 -16.30 -16.00 18.38
C ALA A 478 -14.92 -15.89 17.70
N LEU A 479 -14.75 -14.96 16.75
CA LEU A 479 -13.47 -14.76 16.08
C LEU A 479 -12.38 -14.39 17.09
N GLN A 480 -11.21 -15.05 16.92
CA GLN A 480 -10.00 -14.78 17.69
C GLN A 480 -8.96 -14.07 16.84
N ALA A 481 -8.06 -13.35 17.50
CA ALA A 481 -6.90 -12.78 16.81
C ALA A 481 -5.98 -13.90 16.27
N GLN A 482 -5.46 -13.70 15.07
CA GLN A 482 -4.37 -14.53 14.56
C GLN A 482 -3.04 -14.01 15.10
N TYR A 483 -2.07 -14.90 15.29
CA TYR A 483 -0.70 -14.55 15.72
C TYR A 483 0.32 -15.50 15.12
N GLY A 484 1.58 -15.09 15.09
CA GLY A 484 2.63 -15.94 14.52
C GLY A 484 4.04 -15.45 14.82
N TRP A 485 5.00 -16.35 14.61
CA TRP A 485 6.43 -16.09 14.72
C TRP A 485 7.07 -16.11 13.35
N ASN A 486 7.83 -15.06 13.04
CA ASN A 486 8.64 -14.94 11.85
C ASN A 486 10.13 -15.06 12.20
N TYR A 487 10.82 -15.94 11.52
CA TYR A 487 12.27 -16.13 11.58
C TYR A 487 12.82 -15.76 10.21
N GLU A 488 13.78 -14.86 10.17
CA GLU A 488 14.33 -14.35 8.91
C GLU A 488 15.85 -14.24 8.99
N THR A 489 16.53 -14.61 7.90
CA THR A 489 17.93 -14.29 7.68
C THR A 489 18.13 -13.85 6.24
N GLY A 490 19.16 -13.03 6.01
CA GLY A 490 19.44 -12.51 4.68
C GLY A 490 20.76 -11.77 4.63
N PHE A 491 21.08 -11.28 3.45
CA PHE A 491 22.28 -10.48 3.25
C PHE A 491 22.04 -9.38 2.22
N ARG A 492 22.86 -8.34 2.31
CA ARG A 492 22.95 -7.26 1.34
C ARG A 492 24.36 -7.14 0.82
N LEU A 493 24.45 -6.94 -0.48
CA LEU A 493 25.70 -6.75 -1.18
C LEU A 493 25.61 -5.47 -2.03
N ARG A 494 26.65 -4.65 -1.99
CA ARG A 494 26.84 -3.53 -2.90
C ARG A 494 28.26 -3.59 -3.48
N ASN A 495 28.50 -2.95 -4.60
CA ASN A 495 29.85 -2.73 -5.08
C ASN A 495 30.42 -1.39 -4.55
N GLN A 496 31.72 -1.20 -4.68
CA GLN A 496 32.41 0.00 -4.17
C GLN A 496 31.92 1.30 -4.82
N ASP A 497 31.52 1.24 -6.08
CA ASP A 497 30.99 2.39 -6.83
C ASP A 497 29.52 2.65 -6.56
N GLU A 498 28.88 1.87 -5.68
CA GLU A 498 27.44 1.95 -5.33
C GLU A 498 26.52 1.90 -6.58
N THR A 499 26.90 1.21 -7.62
CA THR A 499 26.13 1.04 -8.85
C THR A 499 25.35 -0.27 -8.89
N MET A 500 25.74 -1.24 -8.04
CA MET A 500 25.07 -2.51 -7.85
C MET A 500 24.57 -2.63 -6.41
N PHE A 501 23.35 -3.12 -6.26
CA PHE A 501 22.76 -3.45 -4.96
C PHE A 501 21.96 -4.75 -5.06
N LEU A 502 22.22 -5.66 -4.13
CA LEU A 502 21.48 -6.92 -3.98
C LEU A 502 21.02 -7.08 -2.55
N ASP A 503 19.74 -7.40 -2.36
CA ASP A 503 19.15 -7.80 -1.08
C ASP A 503 18.49 -9.17 -1.25
N ALA A 504 18.90 -10.15 -0.48
CA ALA A 504 18.33 -11.49 -0.48
C ALA A 504 17.95 -11.92 0.94
N SER A 505 16.80 -12.57 1.09
CA SER A 505 16.31 -13.08 2.37
C SER A 505 15.57 -14.39 2.23
N VAL A 506 15.72 -15.22 3.25
CA VAL A 506 14.94 -16.41 3.52
C VAL A 506 14.17 -16.20 4.80
N PHE A 507 12.90 -16.56 4.81
CA PHE A 507 12.08 -16.44 6.01
C PHE A 507 11.19 -17.67 6.20
N TYR A 508 10.79 -17.88 7.45
CA TYR A 508 9.78 -18.85 7.84
C TYR A 508 8.79 -18.20 8.80
N TYR A 509 7.58 -18.01 8.33
CA TYR A 509 6.51 -17.42 9.13
C TYR A 509 5.48 -18.50 9.48
N ARG A 510 5.29 -18.75 10.77
CA ARG A 510 4.34 -19.72 11.31
C ARG A 510 3.19 -18.97 11.98
N ILE A 511 2.01 -19.02 11.35
CA ILE A 511 0.78 -18.37 11.85
C ILE A 511 -0.10 -19.40 12.52
N SER A 512 -0.80 -18.99 13.58
CA SER A 512 -1.83 -19.72 14.29
C SER A 512 -3.14 -18.91 14.32
N ASN A 513 -4.28 -19.58 14.41
CA ASN A 513 -5.60 -18.98 14.37
C ASN A 513 -5.84 -18.11 13.12
N ALA A 514 -5.34 -18.54 11.97
CA ALA A 514 -5.50 -17.79 10.72
C ALA A 514 -6.99 -17.52 10.45
N ILE A 515 -7.32 -16.27 10.20
CA ILE A 515 -8.68 -15.87 9.83
C ILE A 515 -8.86 -16.11 8.34
N VAL A 516 -9.89 -16.83 7.96
CA VAL A 516 -10.24 -17.10 6.56
C VAL A 516 -11.67 -16.71 6.26
N ARG A 517 -11.88 -16.24 5.05
CA ARG A 517 -13.19 -15.93 4.50
C ARG A 517 -13.90 -17.19 4.05
N ARG A 518 -15.19 -17.27 4.34
CA ARG A 518 -16.13 -18.27 3.82
C ARG A 518 -17.32 -17.59 3.17
N LEU A 519 -17.97 -18.31 2.25
CA LEU A 519 -19.19 -17.88 1.60
C LEU A 519 -20.32 -18.85 1.92
N ASN A 520 -21.46 -18.30 2.31
CA ASN A 520 -22.72 -19.03 2.41
C ASN A 520 -23.28 -19.32 1.00
N ALA A 521 -24.25 -20.21 0.90
CA ALA A 521 -24.90 -20.56 -0.37
C ALA A 521 -25.57 -19.35 -1.07
N ASN A 522 -26.03 -18.36 -0.30
CA ASN A 522 -26.57 -17.09 -0.78
C ASN A 522 -25.50 -16.03 -1.09
N GLU A 523 -24.21 -16.43 -1.11
CA GLU A 523 -23.03 -15.59 -1.37
C GLU A 523 -22.72 -14.53 -0.31
N THR A 524 -23.38 -14.55 0.84
CA THR A 524 -22.97 -13.72 1.97
C THR A 524 -21.67 -14.24 2.59
N GLU A 525 -20.86 -13.32 3.06
CA GLU A 525 -19.56 -13.63 3.66
C GLU A 525 -19.70 -13.87 5.16
N HIS A 526 -18.90 -14.80 5.66
CA HIS A 526 -18.59 -14.94 7.07
C HIS A 526 -17.12 -15.34 7.27
N TYR A 527 -16.61 -15.20 8.47
CA TYR A 527 -15.22 -15.46 8.79
C TYR A 527 -15.07 -16.44 9.92
N ILE A 528 -14.06 -17.28 9.84
CA ILE A 528 -13.71 -18.28 10.86
C ILE A 528 -12.21 -18.29 11.12
N ASN A 529 -11.80 -18.77 12.29
CA ASN A 529 -10.41 -19.13 12.53
C ASN A 529 -10.16 -20.54 11.98
N ALA A 530 -9.26 -20.68 11.03
CA ALA A 530 -9.03 -21.90 10.26
C ALA A 530 -7.65 -22.51 10.53
N GLY A 531 -7.36 -22.81 11.81
CA GLY A 531 -6.09 -23.43 12.18
C GLY A 531 -4.91 -22.51 11.93
N GLY A 532 -3.82 -23.03 11.37
CA GLY A 532 -2.60 -22.28 11.12
C GLY A 532 -2.03 -22.48 9.72
N THR A 533 -0.98 -21.69 9.44
CA THR A 533 -0.22 -21.78 8.18
C THR A 533 1.27 -21.87 8.42
N ASN A 534 1.99 -22.54 7.51
CA ASN A 534 3.44 -22.52 7.40
C ASN A 534 3.82 -21.77 6.13
N GLN A 535 4.63 -20.75 6.26
CA GLN A 535 4.97 -19.84 5.17
C GLN A 535 6.49 -19.69 4.99
N PRO A 536 7.21 -20.73 4.51
CA PRO A 536 8.60 -20.59 4.09
C PRO A 536 8.67 -19.85 2.75
N GLY A 537 9.56 -18.84 2.68
CA GLY A 537 9.74 -18.05 1.48
C GLY A 537 11.17 -17.59 1.26
N PHE A 538 11.44 -17.17 0.02
CA PHE A 538 12.68 -16.54 -0.41
C PHE A 538 12.34 -15.29 -1.23
N GLU A 539 13.05 -14.21 -0.97
CA GLU A 539 12.92 -12.94 -1.66
C GLU A 539 14.30 -12.45 -2.11
N LEU A 540 14.36 -11.91 -3.32
CA LEU A 540 15.56 -11.30 -3.89
C LEU A 540 15.19 -10.02 -4.61
N SER A 541 15.96 -8.97 -4.37
CA SER A 541 15.95 -7.71 -5.13
C SER A 541 17.36 -7.41 -5.60
N PHE A 542 17.52 -7.19 -6.90
CA PHE A 542 18.79 -6.87 -7.50
C PHE A 542 18.66 -5.65 -8.42
N THR A 543 19.57 -4.72 -8.31
CA THR A 543 19.67 -3.53 -9.18
C THR A 543 21.12 -3.35 -9.59
N ASP A 544 21.37 -3.13 -10.86
CA ASP A 544 22.72 -2.87 -11.36
C ASP A 544 22.70 -1.91 -12.55
N TRP A 545 23.68 -0.99 -12.57
CA TRP A 545 23.98 -0.17 -13.74
C TRP A 545 24.95 -0.90 -14.65
N LEU A 546 24.45 -1.69 -15.59
CA LEU A 546 25.27 -2.39 -16.61
C LEU A 546 26.08 -1.42 -17.49
N ILE A 547 25.54 -0.22 -17.73
CA ILE A 547 26.23 0.93 -18.27
C ILE A 547 26.00 2.08 -17.33
N HIS A 548 27.05 2.56 -16.68
CA HIS A 548 26.96 3.67 -15.73
C HIS A 548 26.50 4.95 -16.43
N PRO A 549 25.72 5.81 -15.74
CA PRO A 549 25.29 7.09 -16.29
C PRO A 549 26.49 7.92 -16.78
N ASN A 550 26.45 8.32 -18.05
CA ASN A 550 27.51 9.08 -18.68
C ASN A 550 26.93 10.12 -19.66
N HIS A 551 27.76 11.04 -20.13
CA HIS A 551 27.38 12.07 -21.12
C HIS A 551 28.08 11.96 -22.45
N THR A 552 28.95 10.95 -22.66
CA THR A 552 29.84 10.83 -23.83
C THR A 552 29.32 9.81 -24.82
N HIS A 553 28.68 8.74 -24.40
CA HIS A 553 28.22 7.67 -25.28
C HIS A 553 26.80 7.86 -25.78
N PHE A 554 26.40 7.18 -26.86
CA PHE A 554 25.02 7.16 -27.34
C PHE A 554 24.08 6.49 -26.36
N VAL A 555 24.48 5.35 -25.76
CA VAL A 555 23.77 4.79 -24.59
C VAL A 555 24.35 5.45 -23.36
N ARG A 556 23.57 6.35 -22.76
CA ARG A 556 23.98 7.16 -21.61
C ARG A 556 23.78 6.50 -20.27
N GLY A 557 23.16 5.34 -20.24
CA GLY A 557 22.98 4.51 -19.07
C GLY A 557 22.09 3.32 -19.37
N LEU A 558 22.40 2.18 -18.77
CA LEU A 558 21.60 0.96 -18.84
C LEU A 558 21.48 0.39 -17.42
N GLN A 559 20.29 0.43 -16.87
CA GLN A 559 20.00 -0.14 -15.56
C GLN A 559 19.16 -1.41 -15.70
N PHE A 560 19.57 -2.44 -15.02
CA PHE A 560 18.87 -3.71 -14.87
C PHE A 560 18.30 -3.82 -13.45
N ASN A 561 17.04 -4.29 -13.32
CA ASN A 561 16.45 -4.60 -12.03
C ASN A 561 15.79 -5.97 -12.12
N GLU A 562 15.93 -6.75 -11.06
CA GLU A 562 15.29 -8.05 -10.88
C GLU A 562 14.65 -8.13 -9.51
N SER A 563 13.42 -8.62 -9.45
CA SER A 563 12.69 -8.95 -8.25
C SER A 563 12.19 -10.38 -8.34
N TYR A 564 12.56 -11.21 -7.39
CA TYR A 564 12.12 -12.60 -7.33
C TYR A 564 11.50 -12.93 -5.99
N THR A 565 10.36 -13.60 -6.04
CA THR A 565 9.66 -14.13 -4.86
C THR A 565 9.39 -15.62 -5.05
N TYR A 566 9.75 -16.42 -4.05
CA TYR A 566 9.37 -17.82 -3.93
C TYR A 566 8.57 -18.02 -2.65
N SER A 567 7.37 -18.63 -2.75
CA SER A 567 6.43 -18.81 -1.65
C SER A 567 5.92 -20.26 -1.64
N LYS A 568 6.40 -21.07 -0.70
CA LYS A 568 5.89 -22.44 -0.47
C LYS A 568 4.97 -22.43 0.77
N PHE A 569 3.91 -21.63 0.70
CA PHE A 569 2.98 -21.43 1.81
C PHE A 569 1.90 -22.51 1.80
N THR A 570 1.64 -23.12 2.96
CA THR A 570 0.68 -24.21 3.12
C THR A 570 -0.18 -24.02 4.36
N PHE A 571 -1.38 -24.56 4.32
CA PHE A 571 -2.19 -24.78 5.53
C PHE A 571 -1.52 -25.85 6.40
N ARG A 572 -1.54 -25.66 7.73
CA ARG A 572 -0.93 -26.59 8.68
C ARG A 572 -1.95 -27.58 9.26
N ASP A 573 -2.99 -27.06 9.85
CA ASP A 573 -3.98 -27.79 10.66
C ASP A 573 -5.43 -27.32 10.39
N TYR A 574 -5.67 -26.87 9.16
CA TYR A 574 -6.96 -26.38 8.70
C TYR A 574 -7.85 -27.52 8.22
N ALA A 575 -9.06 -27.61 8.74
CA ALA A 575 -10.10 -28.53 8.31
C ALA A 575 -11.48 -27.86 8.39
N ASP A 576 -12.41 -28.27 7.55
CA ASP A 576 -13.84 -28.09 7.76
C ASP A 576 -14.46 -29.37 8.35
N ALA A 577 -15.81 -29.42 8.45
CA ALA A 577 -16.50 -30.56 9.07
C ALA A 577 -16.22 -31.91 8.39
N THR A 578 -15.80 -31.91 7.12
CA THR A 578 -15.67 -33.13 6.29
C THR A 578 -14.32 -33.32 5.64
N THR A 579 -13.51 -32.27 5.51
CA THR A 579 -12.30 -32.26 4.70
C THR A 579 -11.14 -31.60 5.42
N SER A 580 -9.98 -32.24 5.44
CA SER A 580 -8.72 -31.63 5.88
C SER A 580 -8.02 -30.98 4.70
N TYR A 581 -7.61 -29.74 4.87
CA TYR A 581 -6.82 -28.95 3.91
C TYR A 581 -5.34 -28.87 4.31
N ALA A 582 -4.94 -29.57 5.37
CA ALA A 582 -3.55 -29.58 5.84
C ALA A 582 -2.59 -30.03 4.73
N GLY A 583 -1.52 -29.27 4.52
CA GLY A 583 -0.54 -29.51 3.45
C GLY A 583 -0.90 -28.88 2.10
N ASN A 584 -2.13 -28.44 1.87
CA ASN A 584 -2.51 -27.73 0.65
C ASN A 584 -1.82 -26.36 0.58
N ASN A 585 -1.53 -25.91 -0.66
CA ASN A 585 -0.98 -24.56 -0.88
C ASN A 585 -1.99 -23.51 -0.44
N LEU A 586 -1.46 -22.42 0.08
CA LEU A 586 -2.26 -21.28 0.53
C LEU A 586 -3.00 -20.64 -0.65
N THR A 587 -4.31 -20.51 -0.51
CA THR A 587 -5.20 -19.97 -1.55
C THR A 587 -4.82 -18.53 -1.90
N GLY A 588 -4.76 -18.21 -3.20
CA GLY A 588 -4.44 -16.88 -3.70
C GLY A 588 -2.94 -16.57 -3.81
N VAL A 589 -2.05 -17.46 -3.37
CA VAL A 589 -0.60 -17.23 -3.36
C VAL A 589 0.07 -17.96 -4.52
N PRO A 590 0.65 -17.25 -5.50
CA PRO A 590 1.50 -17.86 -6.53
C PRO A 590 2.82 -18.37 -5.92
N ARG A 591 3.30 -19.51 -6.39
CA ARG A 591 4.54 -20.10 -5.87
C ARG A 591 5.79 -19.30 -6.27
N GLN A 592 5.76 -18.64 -7.43
CA GLN A 592 6.88 -17.87 -7.97
C GLN A 592 6.36 -16.64 -8.67
N VAL A 593 7.07 -15.52 -8.46
CA VAL A 593 6.88 -14.27 -9.20
C VAL A 593 8.27 -13.75 -9.58
N PHE A 594 8.44 -13.37 -10.86
CA PHE A 594 9.62 -12.69 -11.37
C PHE A 594 9.20 -11.35 -11.96
N VAL A 595 9.93 -10.30 -11.64
CA VAL A 595 9.75 -8.99 -12.27
C VAL A 595 11.12 -8.47 -12.70
N THR A 596 11.38 -8.56 -14.00
CA THR A 596 12.63 -8.13 -14.62
C THR A 596 12.41 -6.83 -15.37
N SER A 597 13.25 -5.81 -15.16
CA SER A 597 13.14 -4.57 -15.91
C SER A 597 14.47 -4.03 -16.38
N LEU A 598 14.41 -3.30 -17.50
CA LEU A 598 15.52 -2.59 -18.11
C LEU A 598 15.13 -1.13 -18.34
N GLN A 599 16.01 -0.22 -17.96
CA GLN A 599 15.92 1.20 -18.30
C GLN A 599 17.15 1.62 -19.11
N ILE A 600 16.91 2.13 -20.32
CA ILE A 600 17.95 2.64 -21.19
C ILE A 600 17.81 4.16 -21.28
N ARG A 601 18.91 4.89 -21.09
CA ARG A 601 18.98 6.34 -21.23
C ARG A 601 19.77 6.72 -22.46
N PHE A 602 19.26 7.69 -23.22
CA PHE A 602 19.84 8.21 -24.46
C PHE A 602 20.14 9.72 -24.34
N PRO A 603 20.84 10.31 -25.34
CA PRO A 603 20.97 11.76 -25.45
C PRO A 603 19.63 12.46 -25.51
N GLN A 604 19.63 13.78 -25.31
CA GLN A 604 18.44 14.63 -25.38
C GLN A 604 17.32 14.25 -24.40
N TYR A 605 17.68 13.59 -23.26
CA TYR A 605 16.73 13.18 -22.19
C TYR A 605 15.66 12.19 -22.65
N ILE A 606 15.99 11.36 -23.63
CA ILE A 606 15.15 10.24 -24.07
C ILE A 606 15.46 9.02 -23.19
N SER A 607 14.45 8.29 -22.78
CA SER A 607 14.61 7.00 -22.09
C SER A 607 13.59 5.98 -22.56
N LEU A 608 14.02 4.73 -22.58
CA LEU A 608 13.17 3.56 -22.81
C LEU A 608 13.18 2.72 -21.55
N PHE A 609 12.01 2.23 -21.18
CA PHE A 609 11.81 1.30 -20.08
C PHE A 609 11.04 0.09 -20.59
N GLY A 610 11.47 -1.09 -20.21
CA GLY A 610 10.77 -2.34 -20.45
C GLY A 610 10.72 -3.17 -19.18
N GLN A 611 9.58 -3.83 -18.90
CA GLN A 611 9.42 -4.71 -17.76
C GLN A 611 8.65 -5.96 -18.15
N HIS A 612 9.19 -7.10 -17.77
CA HIS A 612 8.54 -8.40 -17.85
C HIS A 612 8.13 -8.85 -16.46
N ASN A 613 6.90 -9.36 -16.32
CA ASN A 613 6.37 -9.92 -15.09
C ASN A 613 5.85 -11.34 -15.37
N TYR A 614 6.45 -12.33 -14.74
CA TYR A 614 5.97 -13.71 -14.72
C TYR A 614 5.33 -14.01 -13.37
N THR A 615 4.12 -14.55 -13.38
CA THR A 615 3.42 -15.06 -12.21
C THR A 615 3.02 -16.52 -12.43
N ALA A 616 3.45 -17.41 -11.54
CA ALA A 616 3.10 -18.83 -11.59
C ALA A 616 1.59 -19.05 -11.32
N LYS A 617 1.10 -20.26 -11.61
CA LYS A 617 -0.30 -20.63 -11.35
C LYS A 617 -0.70 -20.38 -9.89
N ILE A 618 -1.97 -19.95 -9.68
CA ILE A 618 -2.49 -19.52 -8.39
C ILE A 618 -3.62 -20.48 -7.96
N PRO A 619 -3.56 -21.10 -6.75
CA PRO A 619 -4.68 -21.87 -6.24
C PRO A 619 -5.86 -20.95 -5.92
N LEU A 620 -7.06 -21.27 -6.39
CA LEU A 620 -8.27 -20.44 -6.28
C LEU A 620 -9.21 -20.88 -5.16
N ASN A 621 -9.01 -22.10 -4.63
CA ASN A 621 -9.76 -22.63 -3.50
C ASN A 621 -8.85 -23.43 -2.55
N ASP A 622 -9.31 -23.58 -1.30
CA ASP A 622 -8.54 -24.22 -0.23
C ASP A 622 -8.27 -25.71 -0.50
N GLY A 623 -9.14 -26.36 -1.27
CA GLY A 623 -8.95 -27.74 -1.73
C GLY A 623 -7.86 -27.90 -2.80
N ASN A 624 -7.33 -26.81 -3.35
CA ASN A 624 -6.36 -26.80 -4.46
C ASN A 624 -6.85 -27.56 -5.71
N THR A 625 -8.17 -27.62 -5.92
CA THR A 625 -8.78 -28.31 -7.06
C THR A 625 -8.89 -27.43 -8.30
N VAL A 626 -8.82 -26.08 -8.12
CA VAL A 626 -8.90 -25.09 -9.19
C VAL A 626 -7.74 -24.13 -9.11
N TYR A 627 -7.11 -23.86 -10.25
CA TYR A 627 -5.99 -22.93 -10.37
C TYR A 627 -6.25 -21.91 -11.49
N ALA A 628 -5.91 -20.65 -11.25
CA ALA A 628 -5.66 -19.72 -12.35
C ALA A 628 -4.37 -20.10 -13.07
N ALA A 629 -4.35 -19.99 -14.39
CA ALA A 629 -3.15 -20.23 -15.20
C ALA A 629 -2.04 -19.24 -14.82
N HIS A 630 -0.78 -19.64 -15.06
CA HIS A 630 0.34 -18.68 -15.05
C HIS A 630 0.16 -17.65 -16.17
N TYR A 631 0.80 -16.51 -16.02
CA TYR A 631 0.79 -15.48 -17.04
C TYR A 631 2.12 -14.74 -17.15
N ASN A 632 2.36 -14.18 -18.33
CA ASN A 632 3.50 -13.35 -18.66
C ASN A 632 3.02 -11.99 -19.15
N LEU A 633 3.43 -10.93 -18.49
CA LEU A 633 3.10 -9.56 -18.89
C LEU A 633 4.36 -8.84 -19.33
N LEU A 634 4.29 -8.19 -20.46
CA LEU A 634 5.35 -7.31 -20.95
C LEU A 634 4.79 -5.89 -21.06
N GLN A 635 5.46 -4.93 -20.42
CA GLN A 635 5.18 -3.51 -20.57
C GLN A 635 6.39 -2.77 -21.12
N ALA A 636 6.15 -1.68 -21.82
CA ALA A 636 7.19 -0.78 -22.29
C ALA A 636 6.73 0.68 -22.21
N LYS A 637 7.68 1.58 -21.94
CA LYS A 637 7.44 3.02 -21.87
C LYS A 637 8.60 3.77 -22.52
N ALA A 638 8.29 4.64 -23.46
CA ALA A 638 9.21 5.62 -24.02
C ALA A 638 8.93 6.98 -23.40
N SER A 639 9.95 7.68 -22.96
CA SER A 639 9.82 8.99 -22.35
C SER A 639 10.82 9.97 -22.94
N TRP A 640 10.38 11.22 -23.14
CA TRP A 640 11.22 12.33 -23.60
C TRP A 640 11.00 13.53 -22.70
N GLN A 641 12.10 14.06 -22.13
CA GLN A 641 12.05 15.12 -21.13
C GLN A 641 12.92 16.34 -21.53
N PRO A 642 12.60 17.03 -22.64
CA PRO A 642 13.40 18.16 -23.08
C PRO A 642 13.35 19.32 -22.07
N VAL A 643 14.50 19.98 -21.92
CA VAL A 643 14.63 21.17 -21.07
C VAL A 643 14.52 22.42 -21.95
N ILE A 644 13.55 23.29 -21.62
CA ILE A 644 13.34 24.57 -22.30
C ILE A 644 13.83 25.69 -21.39
N GLY A 645 14.71 26.53 -21.94
CA GLY A 645 15.32 27.59 -21.13
C GLY A 645 16.19 27.06 -20.01
N ARG A 646 16.08 27.64 -18.79
CA ARG A 646 16.98 27.29 -17.68
C ARG A 646 16.36 26.38 -16.61
N LYS A 647 15.04 26.31 -16.52
CA LYS A 647 14.33 25.66 -15.41
C LYS A 647 13.14 24.80 -15.84
N THR A 648 12.55 25.05 -16.99
CA THR A 648 11.34 24.36 -17.45
C THR A 648 11.70 23.06 -18.15
N ARG A 649 11.15 21.95 -17.69
CA ARG A 649 11.27 20.64 -18.32
C ARG A 649 9.88 20.20 -18.78
N LEU A 650 9.75 19.88 -20.06
CA LEU A 650 8.58 19.19 -20.57
C LEU A 650 8.74 17.69 -20.33
N GLU A 651 7.65 17.01 -20.13
CA GLU A 651 7.60 15.55 -19.98
C GLU A 651 6.60 15.00 -21.01
N PHE A 652 7.07 14.13 -21.90
CA PHE A 652 6.23 13.39 -22.84
C PHE A 652 6.50 11.90 -22.64
N TYR A 653 5.46 11.09 -22.66
CA TYR A 653 5.64 9.65 -22.66
C TYR A 653 4.55 8.93 -23.43
N ALA A 654 4.90 7.75 -23.92
CA ALA A 654 3.97 6.77 -24.47
C ALA A 654 4.31 5.41 -23.86
N GLY A 655 3.29 4.69 -23.43
CA GLY A 655 3.41 3.38 -22.79
C GLY A 655 2.47 2.37 -23.43
N ALA A 656 2.87 1.10 -23.35
CA ALA A 656 2.06 -0.05 -23.72
C ALA A 656 2.16 -1.10 -22.60
N ASP A 657 1.02 -1.54 -22.11
CA ASP A 657 0.92 -2.59 -21.10
C ASP A 657 0.35 -3.86 -21.72
N ASN A 658 0.70 -5.01 -21.12
CA ASN A 658 0.31 -6.32 -21.60
C ASN A 658 0.55 -6.47 -23.13
N ILE A 659 1.75 -6.15 -23.58
CA ILE A 659 2.14 -6.17 -25.01
C ILE A 659 1.93 -7.55 -25.61
N LEU A 660 2.10 -8.61 -24.81
CA LEU A 660 1.90 -10.00 -25.22
C LEU A 660 0.42 -10.36 -25.43
N ASN A 661 -0.49 -9.46 -25.07
CA ASN A 661 -1.95 -9.65 -25.18
C ASN A 661 -2.47 -10.85 -24.40
N GLU A 662 -1.87 -11.11 -23.24
CA GLU A 662 -2.20 -12.22 -22.36
C GLU A 662 -3.61 -12.07 -21.76
N LYS A 663 -4.41 -13.15 -21.75
CA LYS A 663 -5.67 -13.21 -21.01
C LYS A 663 -5.40 -13.65 -19.59
N TYR A 664 -5.51 -12.76 -18.64
CA TYR A 664 -5.20 -13.02 -17.23
C TYR A 664 -6.20 -12.36 -16.28
N SER A 665 -6.16 -12.78 -15.03
CA SER A 665 -6.96 -12.22 -13.93
C SER A 665 -6.01 -11.75 -12.83
N LEU A 666 -5.97 -10.46 -12.56
CA LEU A 666 -5.10 -9.89 -11.53
C LEU A 666 -5.75 -9.87 -10.14
N GLY A 667 -7.06 -10.00 -10.04
CA GLY A 667 -7.79 -9.97 -8.79
C GLY A 667 -8.79 -11.12 -8.67
N ASN A 668 -8.31 -12.36 -8.50
CA ASN A 668 -9.17 -13.53 -8.41
C ASN A 668 -10.05 -13.51 -7.16
N ASP A 669 -11.31 -13.91 -7.28
CA ASP A 669 -12.19 -14.17 -6.15
C ASP A 669 -11.89 -15.57 -5.59
N LEU A 670 -11.39 -15.62 -4.35
CA LEU A 670 -10.98 -16.87 -3.72
C LEU A 670 -12.17 -17.59 -3.10
N ASN A 671 -12.21 -18.92 -3.18
CA ASN A 671 -13.31 -19.76 -2.68
C ASN A 671 -14.69 -19.33 -3.21
N ALA A 672 -14.75 -18.87 -4.47
CA ALA A 672 -15.97 -18.27 -5.04
C ALA A 672 -17.07 -19.29 -5.33
N VAL A 673 -18.31 -18.98 -4.94
CA VAL A 673 -19.51 -19.76 -5.26
C VAL A 673 -19.75 -19.75 -6.77
N GLY A 674 -20.18 -20.90 -7.32
CA GLY A 674 -20.44 -21.05 -8.75
C GLY A 674 -19.18 -20.95 -9.61
N ASN A 675 -18.00 -21.20 -9.04
CA ASN A 675 -16.71 -21.16 -9.72
C ASN A 675 -16.39 -19.81 -10.38
N ARG A 676 -16.96 -18.69 -9.88
CA ARG A 676 -16.77 -17.35 -10.41
C ARG A 676 -15.48 -16.71 -9.88
N TYR A 677 -14.35 -17.33 -10.18
CA TYR A 677 -13.03 -16.95 -9.66
C TYR A 677 -12.39 -15.78 -10.43
N TYR A 678 -12.75 -15.54 -11.69
CA TYR A 678 -11.95 -14.73 -12.61
C TYR A 678 -12.47 -13.30 -12.73
N ASN A 679 -11.59 -12.33 -12.42
CA ASN A 679 -11.79 -10.92 -12.74
C ASN A 679 -10.78 -10.54 -13.83
N ALA A 680 -11.25 -10.52 -15.08
CA ALA A 680 -10.40 -10.29 -16.23
C ALA A 680 -9.74 -8.91 -16.19
N SER A 681 -8.44 -8.89 -16.37
CA SER A 681 -7.63 -7.67 -16.49
C SER A 681 -7.52 -7.21 -17.94
N PRO A 682 -7.15 -5.94 -18.18
CA PRO A 682 -7.04 -5.41 -19.54
C PRO A 682 -6.09 -6.26 -20.41
N LEU A 683 -6.50 -6.51 -21.64
CA LEU A 683 -5.63 -6.96 -22.73
C LEU A 683 -4.62 -5.85 -23.07
N ARG A 684 -3.88 -5.99 -24.17
CA ARG A 684 -2.96 -4.95 -24.61
C ARG A 684 -3.62 -3.58 -24.60
N ASN A 685 -2.99 -2.63 -23.94
CA ASN A 685 -3.52 -1.29 -23.79
C ASN A 685 -2.38 -0.26 -23.86
N TYR A 686 -2.74 0.98 -24.10
CA TYR A 686 -1.80 2.06 -24.40
C TYR A 686 -2.12 3.28 -23.55
N THR A 687 -1.07 4.01 -23.18
CA THR A 687 -1.16 5.27 -22.46
C THR A 687 -0.25 6.30 -23.12
N VAL A 688 -0.67 7.55 -23.16
CA VAL A 688 0.16 8.68 -23.54
C VAL A 688 -0.02 9.78 -22.50
N GLY A 689 1.05 10.50 -22.23
CA GLY A 689 1.00 11.59 -21.27
C GLY A 689 1.94 12.71 -21.62
N MET A 690 1.58 13.89 -21.13
CA MET A 690 2.41 15.09 -21.22
C MET A 690 2.35 15.86 -19.91
N GLY A 691 3.44 16.56 -19.61
CA GLY A 691 3.54 17.39 -18.43
C GLY A 691 4.58 18.48 -18.57
N VAL A 692 4.53 19.40 -17.63
CA VAL A 692 5.50 20.50 -17.50
C VAL A 692 5.94 20.57 -16.05
N VAL A 693 7.24 20.69 -15.84
CA VAL A 693 7.86 20.90 -14.53
C VAL A 693 8.64 22.22 -14.58
N PHE A 694 8.41 23.10 -13.57
CA PHE A 694 9.03 24.44 -13.48
C PHE A 694 9.97 24.53 -12.28
#